data_69489765f8c7670b394e95fb21c0b22d
#
_entry.id   69489765f8c7670b394e95fb21c0b22d
#
_cell.length_a   1.000
_cell.length_b   1.000
_cell.length_c   1.000
_cell.angle_alpha   90.00
_cell.angle_beta   90.00
_cell.angle_gamma   90.00
#
_symmetry.space_group_name_H-M   'P 1'
#
loop_
_entity.id
_entity.type
_entity.pdbx_description
1 polymer ?
#
loop_
_entity_poly.entity_id
_entity_poly.type
_entity_poly.pdbx_seq_one_letter_code
_entity_poly.pdbx_strand_id
1 'polypeptide(L)'
;MGAIWGQNRRENPQRALAFLEDLLIECDAGTGDTVLVGGGPASGKTHLQHQVVVRAKELGIVTLTAAGAADERDVDGGVLDQLLASPLLPPSLTGHPAGGDGGDTDDRIAALCNAIHRLARERAVLVAVDDLHHVDETSARLLLRLQRRAPSAALLLVLNHADGSYADSPFTSLPHRHVELTPLSVQAIAELVQGDGLPERIHELSAGNPLLVRALVDAHRGSADTGSAYSEAVQRLLHRYGSPLREVATAIAVLDSDVTTEAVAIVAGVDPLEAEASTGRLADAGLVAGVRFRPSAVAAVVGGLRGPEKVRLHARAAEVKHARGLSPAEVARHLVAAGEAEADWALPVLVAAAEQVMLGDDIDFATRCLKLAACVSTARWEQQTISQLLAKITWRVNPAAAAPHLRSLREAGSLDSSDRIGLARQSLWLGDRDTFERSFAALEHDVEPLDPRTSAELILAGYWHYGVSTTTADPGDPWLHTANSLASVWRTGGTDVTSACAERILQNCRLSDTSLEALATAILALAHDDKADRAEGWCTSLGEEAEYRGAITWKAMLDAIGASLRLRRGDVPGAVELGTRALGTLDAPNWGVAISYPLATLLIAHTAAGAFKDAAAVLRHPLPDAAWGTLGGVRYLRARGHFHLATNRGLAAVSDLQQCRRILHEQDLELAAVLPWQADLAEANLGLGNTAIAVELAKQSLAGPADAYSRGSALRVLALAGDAAARPGLLNRAAEAFKASGDRLELAKTMRTINHLSQRAERAGSLVKTVHVPRQGRSRPAIPRPVARPEPASPSASVLSEAELRVAELAVEGRTNRQIAETLYITVSTVEQHLTRVYRKLGVAGRAALAGEFAEAEGGQ
;
A
#
# COMPACT_ATOMS: atom_id res chain seq x y z
N MET A 1 -28.08 68.50 9.17
CA MET A 1 -26.93 67.60 9.02
C MET A 1 -27.08 66.50 10.05
N GLY A 2 -27.76 65.41 9.69
CA GLY A 2 -27.99 64.29 10.55
C GLY A 2 -26.71 63.41 10.59
N ALA A 3 -26.24 63.17 11.79
CA ALA A 3 -25.05 62.42 12.08
C ALA A 3 -25.09 61.01 11.49
N ILE A 4 -24.17 60.67 10.64
CA ILE A 4 -23.87 59.31 10.21
C ILE A 4 -23.02 58.63 11.31
N TRP A 5 -23.63 58.43 12.48
CA TRP A 5 -23.01 57.79 13.61
C TRP A 5 -23.38 56.29 13.57
N GLY A 6 -22.41 55.39 13.57
CA GLY A 6 -22.63 53.96 13.74
C GLY A 6 -22.85 53.15 12.46
N GLN A 7 -22.41 53.57 11.29
CA GLN A 7 -22.36 52.67 10.14
C GLN A 7 -21.28 51.58 10.36
N ASN A 8 -21.71 50.39 10.72
CA ASN A 8 -20.87 49.21 10.76
C ASN A 8 -20.59 48.79 9.30
N ARG A 9 -19.35 49.06 8.85
CA ARG A 9 -18.91 48.65 7.50
C ARG A 9 -18.20 47.30 7.59
N ARG A 10 -18.72 46.31 6.86
CA ARG A 10 -18.02 45.04 6.64
C ARG A 10 -17.24 45.11 5.34
N GLU A 11 -15.92 45.19 5.43
CA GLU A 11 -15.04 45.42 4.29
C GLU A 11 -13.90 44.39 4.27
N ASN A 12 -13.45 44.05 3.07
CA ASN A 12 -12.19 43.32 2.94
C ASN A 12 -11.00 44.28 3.23
N PRO A 13 -9.80 43.78 3.57
CA PRO A 13 -8.68 44.63 3.94
C PRO A 13 -8.31 45.71 2.91
N GLN A 14 -8.50 45.48 1.60
CA GLN A 14 -8.18 46.44 0.55
C GLN A 14 -9.15 47.60 0.53
N ARG A 15 -10.45 47.32 0.65
CA ARG A 15 -11.48 48.37 0.72
C ARG A 15 -11.41 49.16 2.03
N ALA A 16 -11.07 48.46 3.12
CA ALA A 16 -10.83 49.08 4.43
C ALA A 16 -9.65 50.06 4.36
N LEU A 17 -8.57 49.70 3.65
CA LEU A 17 -7.44 50.57 3.43
C LEU A 17 -7.84 51.82 2.66
N ALA A 18 -8.52 51.67 1.51
CA ALA A 18 -9.00 52.83 0.72
C ALA A 18 -9.88 53.76 1.56
N PHE A 19 -10.78 53.21 2.38
CA PHE A 19 -11.60 54.02 3.27
C PHE A 19 -10.77 54.76 4.32
N LEU A 20 -9.72 54.13 4.88
CA LEU A 20 -8.84 54.78 5.85
C LEU A 20 -7.93 55.84 5.19
N GLU A 21 -7.56 55.67 3.91
CA GLU A 21 -6.85 56.63 3.10
C GLU A 21 -7.72 57.90 2.85
N ASP A 22 -9.01 57.71 2.56
CA ASP A 22 -9.93 58.84 2.44
C ASP A 22 -9.99 59.66 3.75
N LEU A 23 -10.04 58.98 4.89
CA LEU A 23 -10.06 59.64 6.21
C LEU A 23 -8.71 60.32 6.55
N LEU A 24 -7.57 59.80 6.07
CA LEU A 24 -6.30 60.48 6.18
C LEU A 24 -6.30 61.81 5.40
N ILE A 25 -6.89 61.83 4.21
CA ILE A 25 -7.04 63.01 3.39
C ILE A 25 -7.98 64.06 4.07
N GLU A 26 -9.13 63.59 4.64
CA GLU A 26 -10.05 64.40 5.43
C GLU A 26 -9.38 64.96 6.68
N CYS A 27 -8.51 64.21 7.30
CA CYS A 27 -7.72 64.63 8.47
C CYS A 27 -6.68 65.70 8.08
N ASP A 28 -5.98 65.53 6.96
CA ASP A 28 -5.06 66.52 6.44
C ASP A 28 -5.79 67.85 6.07
N ALA A 29 -7.05 67.79 5.62
CA ALA A 29 -7.92 68.89 5.40
C ALA A 29 -8.50 69.57 6.67
N GLY A 30 -8.15 69.02 7.86
CA GLY A 30 -8.50 69.54 9.19
C GLY A 30 -9.67 68.91 9.89
N THR A 31 -10.21 67.78 9.39
CA THR A 31 -11.34 67.09 9.96
C THR A 31 -10.89 65.82 10.63
N GLY A 32 -10.94 65.78 11.98
CA GLY A 32 -10.54 64.59 12.76
C GLY A 32 -11.71 63.64 12.98
N ASP A 33 -11.36 62.37 13.17
CA ASP A 33 -12.31 61.25 13.41
C ASP A 33 -11.72 60.12 14.24
N THR A 34 -12.55 59.19 14.64
CA THR A 34 -12.10 57.94 15.32
C THR A 34 -12.65 56.71 14.57
N VAL A 35 -11.80 55.79 14.27
CA VAL A 35 -12.16 54.51 13.64
C VAL A 35 -11.80 53.36 14.55
N LEU A 36 -12.80 52.52 14.87
CA LEU A 36 -12.60 51.23 15.53
C LEU A 36 -12.50 50.16 14.43
N VAL A 37 -11.40 49.41 14.41
CA VAL A 37 -11.20 48.35 13.42
C VAL A 37 -11.30 46.99 14.13
N GLY A 38 -12.33 46.21 13.76
CA GLY A 38 -12.60 44.88 14.25
C GLY A 38 -12.24 43.80 13.24
N GLY A 39 -12.39 42.55 13.65
CA GLY A 39 -12.25 41.39 12.78
C GLY A 39 -11.60 40.19 13.48
N GLY A 40 -11.92 38.99 13.03
CA GLY A 40 -11.49 37.75 13.59
C GLY A 40 -9.96 37.56 13.69
N PRO A 41 -9.54 36.42 14.27
CA PRO A 41 -8.12 36.11 14.39
C PRO A 41 -7.39 36.10 13.05
N ALA A 42 -6.26 36.80 12.98
CA ALA A 42 -5.43 36.96 11.76
C ALA A 42 -6.17 37.57 10.53
N SER A 43 -7.24 38.34 10.75
CA SER A 43 -7.98 39.07 9.70
C SER A 43 -7.17 40.17 9.02
N GLY A 44 -5.99 40.51 9.52
CA GLY A 44 -5.09 41.50 8.91
C GLY A 44 -5.15 42.87 9.55
N LYS A 45 -5.75 43.06 10.74
CA LYS A 45 -5.84 44.36 11.46
C LYS A 45 -4.48 45.05 11.60
N THR A 46 -3.49 44.37 12.16
CA THR A 46 -2.11 44.91 12.32
C THR A 46 -1.48 45.26 10.99
N HIS A 47 -1.72 44.48 9.94
CA HIS A 47 -1.19 44.76 8.60
C HIS A 47 -1.85 46.01 7.99
N LEU A 48 -3.16 46.12 8.10
CA LEU A 48 -3.93 47.27 7.68
C LEU A 48 -3.45 48.54 8.39
N GLN A 49 -3.29 48.49 9.71
CA GLN A 49 -2.77 49.59 10.49
C GLN A 49 -1.37 50.01 10.03
N HIS A 50 -0.49 49.06 9.80
CA HIS A 50 0.85 49.36 9.27
C HIS A 50 0.80 50.06 7.92
N GLN A 51 -0.06 49.62 6.98
CA GLN A 51 -0.26 50.27 5.69
C GLN A 51 -0.77 51.69 5.84
N VAL A 52 -1.75 51.91 6.72
CA VAL A 52 -2.29 53.25 7.03
C VAL A 52 -1.21 54.16 7.61
N VAL A 53 -0.35 53.68 8.49
CA VAL A 53 0.78 54.42 9.06
C VAL A 53 1.81 54.76 7.99
N VAL A 54 2.12 53.82 7.08
CA VAL A 54 3.01 54.12 5.94
C VAL A 54 2.41 55.20 5.06
N ARG A 55 1.13 55.07 4.72
CA ARG A 55 0.42 56.06 3.89
C ARG A 55 0.33 57.45 4.53
N ALA A 56 0.05 57.50 5.83
CA ALA A 56 0.06 58.74 6.59
C ALA A 56 1.42 59.45 6.55
N LYS A 57 2.53 58.71 6.69
CA LYS A 57 3.89 59.26 6.55
C LYS A 57 4.17 59.81 5.16
N GLU A 58 3.70 59.12 4.11
CA GLU A 58 3.82 59.61 2.71
C GLU A 58 3.09 60.93 2.50
N LEU A 59 1.96 61.14 3.16
CA LEU A 59 1.18 62.37 3.15
C LEU A 59 1.77 63.48 4.05
N GLY A 60 2.82 63.17 4.80
CA GLY A 60 3.41 64.15 5.72
C GLY A 60 2.65 64.28 7.05
N ILE A 61 1.71 63.39 7.36
CA ILE A 61 0.93 63.36 8.61
C ILE A 61 1.79 62.86 9.75
N VAL A 62 1.73 63.52 10.89
CA VAL A 62 2.43 63.10 12.11
C VAL A 62 1.84 61.80 12.62
N THR A 63 2.65 60.74 12.79
CA THR A 63 2.18 59.41 13.22
C THR A 63 2.68 59.07 14.63
N LEU A 64 1.75 58.73 15.50
CA LEU A 64 1.99 58.20 16.86
C LEU A 64 1.44 56.79 16.90
N THR A 65 2.28 55.77 17.22
CA THR A 65 1.89 54.38 17.20
C THR A 65 2.15 53.71 18.52
N ALA A 66 1.23 52.86 19.01
CA ALA A 66 1.39 52.05 20.17
C ALA A 66 0.64 50.72 20.00
N ALA A 67 0.97 49.75 20.86
CA ALA A 67 0.29 48.45 20.90
C ALA A 67 0.06 48.00 22.35
N GLY A 68 -1.12 47.48 22.65
CA GLY A 68 -1.40 46.83 23.90
C GLY A 68 -0.71 45.43 23.94
N ALA A 69 -0.17 45.08 25.08
CA ALA A 69 0.42 43.77 25.30
C ALA A 69 -0.31 43.03 26.45
N ALA A 70 -0.51 41.74 26.27
CA ALA A 70 -1.29 40.92 27.25
C ALA A 70 -0.61 40.84 28.60
N ASP A 71 0.70 40.83 28.66
CA ASP A 71 1.55 40.81 29.83
C ASP A 71 1.72 42.20 30.51
N GLU A 72 1.39 43.29 29.79
CA GLU A 72 1.41 44.68 30.28
C GLU A 72 0.03 45.22 30.65
N ARG A 73 -1.05 44.41 30.54
CA ARG A 73 -2.43 44.85 30.77
C ARG A 73 -2.67 45.38 32.19
N ASP A 74 -1.96 44.82 33.12
CA ASP A 74 -2.03 45.21 34.57
C ASP A 74 -0.94 46.22 34.93
N VAL A 75 -0.15 46.68 33.96
CA VAL A 75 0.89 47.70 34.16
C VAL A 75 0.35 49.06 33.76
N ASP A 76 0.22 49.96 34.73
CA ASP A 76 -0.31 51.31 34.51
C ASP A 76 0.53 52.14 33.54
N GLY A 77 -0.10 52.56 32.41
CA GLY A 77 0.48 53.48 31.49
C GLY A 77 1.31 52.88 30.34
N GLY A 78 1.22 51.59 30.07
CA GLY A 78 2.03 50.90 29.06
C GLY A 78 1.91 51.56 27.66
N VAL A 79 0.71 51.78 27.16
CA VAL A 79 0.46 52.46 25.86
C VAL A 79 0.73 53.98 25.98
N LEU A 80 0.44 54.59 27.11
CA LEU A 80 0.74 55.99 27.37
C LEU A 80 2.25 56.26 27.28
N ASP A 81 3.08 55.40 27.86
CA ASP A 81 4.54 55.52 27.84
C ASP A 81 5.11 55.28 26.43
N GLN A 82 4.54 54.34 25.64
CA GLN A 82 4.91 54.17 24.24
C GLN A 82 4.63 55.44 23.42
N LEU A 83 3.51 56.10 23.60
CA LEU A 83 3.17 57.35 22.91
C LEU A 83 4.07 58.50 23.36
N LEU A 84 4.40 58.58 24.67
CA LEU A 84 5.35 59.61 25.24
C LEU A 84 6.77 59.42 24.71
N ALA A 85 7.19 58.17 24.42
CA ALA A 85 8.50 57.90 23.84
C ALA A 85 8.69 58.43 22.41
N SER A 86 7.64 58.94 21.76
CA SER A 86 7.73 59.49 20.43
C SER A 86 8.60 60.76 20.37
N PRO A 87 9.60 60.83 19.48
CA PRO A 87 10.46 62.00 19.35
C PRO A 87 9.71 63.23 18.74
N LEU A 88 8.49 63.06 18.36
CA LEU A 88 7.63 64.09 17.77
C LEU A 88 6.90 64.92 18.83
N LEU A 89 6.96 64.47 20.08
CA LEU A 89 6.38 65.18 21.21
C LEU A 89 7.46 66.01 21.98
N PRO A 90 7.08 67.11 22.64
CA PRO A 90 8.05 67.96 23.37
C PRO A 90 8.78 67.14 24.49
N PRO A 91 10.13 67.28 24.59
CA PRO A 91 10.90 66.53 25.61
C PRO A 91 10.50 66.85 27.07
N SER A 92 9.83 68.00 27.31
CA SER A 92 9.29 68.36 28.60
C SER A 92 8.19 67.43 29.14
N LEU A 93 7.63 66.55 28.26
CA LEU A 93 6.63 65.56 28.69
C LEU A 93 7.26 64.26 29.16
N THR A 94 8.51 63.97 28.79
CA THR A 94 9.21 62.72 29.08
C THR A 94 10.00 62.80 30.41
N GLY A 95 10.08 63.95 31.09
CA GLY A 95 11.01 64.25 32.17
C GLY A 95 10.51 64.01 33.61
N HIS A 96 9.44 63.24 33.81
CA HIS A 96 8.97 62.91 35.20
C HIS A 96 9.37 61.50 35.58
N PRO A 97 10.10 61.24 36.66
CA PRO A 97 10.48 59.92 37.12
C PRO A 97 9.25 59.16 37.58
N ALA A 98 9.19 57.87 37.21
CA ALA A 98 8.21 56.90 37.73
C ALA A 98 8.43 56.75 39.26
N GLY A 99 7.53 57.27 40.06
CA GLY A 99 7.56 57.01 41.50
C GLY A 99 7.01 58.19 42.34
N GLY A 100 5.74 58.52 42.22
CA GLY A 100 5.06 59.47 43.11
C GLY A 100 3.57 59.28 43.14
N ASP A 101 2.95 59.46 44.28
CA ASP A 101 1.57 59.19 44.69
C ASP A 101 0.48 59.62 43.65
N GLY A 102 -0.62 58.93 43.67
CA GLY A 102 -1.82 58.96 42.77
C GLY A 102 -2.33 60.29 42.18
N GLY A 103 -1.72 61.44 42.42
CA GLY A 103 -2.04 62.74 41.79
C GLY A 103 -1.35 62.99 40.47
N ASP A 104 -0.29 62.28 40.12
CA ASP A 104 0.59 62.57 38.95
C ASP A 104 0.06 61.92 37.62
N THR A 105 -0.69 60.83 37.72
CA THR A 105 -1.14 60.09 36.51
C THR A 105 -2.18 60.83 35.66
N ASP A 106 -3.16 61.51 36.34
CA ASP A 106 -4.19 62.33 35.63
C ASP A 106 -3.60 63.58 35.02
N ASP A 107 -2.57 64.16 35.60
CA ASP A 107 -1.83 65.31 35.07
C ASP A 107 -1.00 64.89 33.84
N ARG A 108 -0.33 63.72 33.89
CA ARG A 108 0.36 63.14 32.72
C ARG A 108 -0.59 62.91 31.52
N ILE A 109 -1.79 62.31 31.79
CA ILE A 109 -2.81 62.10 30.78
C ILE A 109 -3.26 63.44 30.20
N ALA A 110 -3.50 64.44 31.06
CA ALA A 110 -3.96 65.75 30.62
C ALA A 110 -2.90 66.46 29.78
N ALA A 111 -1.64 66.39 30.22
CA ALA A 111 -0.50 67.03 29.55
C ALA A 111 -0.28 66.40 28.17
N LEU A 112 -0.28 65.08 28.04
CA LEU A 112 -0.11 64.39 26.77
C LEU A 112 -1.30 64.64 25.83
N CYS A 113 -2.54 64.54 26.37
CA CYS A 113 -3.74 64.84 25.56
C CYS A 113 -3.72 66.29 25.03
N ASN A 114 -3.30 67.29 25.85
CA ASN A 114 -3.16 68.67 25.41
C ASN A 114 -2.01 68.85 24.40
N ALA A 115 -0.90 68.15 24.51
CA ALA A 115 0.20 68.24 23.55
C ALA A 115 -0.19 67.62 22.22
N ILE A 116 -0.82 66.44 22.17
CA ILE A 116 -1.33 65.82 20.92
C ILE A 116 -2.40 66.72 20.29
N HIS A 117 -3.34 67.27 21.07
CA HIS A 117 -4.38 68.14 20.52
C HIS A 117 -3.81 69.48 19.98
N ARG A 118 -2.81 70.07 20.62
CA ARG A 118 -2.12 71.23 20.13
C ARG A 118 -1.41 70.93 18.80
N LEU A 119 -0.68 69.81 18.75
CA LEU A 119 -0.03 69.33 17.52
C LEU A 119 -1.06 69.15 16.40
N ALA A 120 -2.24 68.58 16.72
CA ALA A 120 -3.32 68.31 15.78
C ALA A 120 -4.03 69.61 15.29
N ARG A 121 -3.83 70.72 15.94
CA ARG A 121 -4.29 72.06 15.47
C ARG A 121 -3.30 72.71 14.47
N GLU A 122 -2.07 72.26 14.52
CA GLU A 122 -1.00 72.84 13.65
C GLU A 122 -0.75 71.96 12.41
N ARG A 123 -0.90 70.63 12.57
CA ARG A 123 -0.63 69.62 11.55
C ARG A 123 -1.56 68.43 11.73
N ALA A 124 -1.91 67.70 10.69
CA ALA A 124 -2.64 66.46 10.81
C ALA A 124 -1.85 65.44 11.63
N VAL A 125 -2.53 64.71 12.54
CA VAL A 125 -1.96 63.70 13.45
C VAL A 125 -2.77 62.39 13.34
N LEU A 126 -2.07 61.30 13.11
CA LEU A 126 -2.61 59.95 13.22
C LEU A 126 -2.15 59.35 14.56
N VAL A 127 -3.08 58.87 15.39
CA VAL A 127 -2.80 57.98 16.53
C VAL A 127 -3.33 56.62 16.18
N ALA A 128 -2.42 55.62 16.09
CA ALA A 128 -2.78 54.26 15.75
C ALA A 128 -2.39 53.31 16.88
N VAL A 129 -3.41 52.65 17.47
CA VAL A 129 -3.20 51.69 18.59
C VAL A 129 -3.68 50.31 18.19
N ASP A 130 -2.77 49.31 18.22
CA ASP A 130 -3.08 47.90 18.01
C ASP A 130 -3.46 47.22 19.30
N ASP A 131 -4.19 46.11 19.19
CA ASP A 131 -4.61 45.25 20.29
C ASP A 131 -5.22 46.00 21.52
N LEU A 132 -6.19 46.88 21.20
CA LEU A 132 -6.89 47.73 22.19
C LEU A 132 -7.42 46.99 23.42
N HIS A 133 -7.73 45.70 23.27
CA HIS A 133 -8.24 44.85 24.35
C HIS A 133 -7.18 44.47 25.43
N HIS A 134 -5.93 44.78 25.14
CA HIS A 134 -4.79 44.62 26.09
C HIS A 134 -4.30 45.94 26.64
N VAL A 135 -4.98 47.04 26.35
CA VAL A 135 -4.61 48.35 26.89
C VAL A 135 -5.04 48.48 28.36
N ASP A 136 -4.14 48.99 29.17
CA ASP A 136 -4.36 49.27 30.60
C ASP A 136 -5.39 50.39 30.78
N GLU A 137 -5.98 50.50 31.99
CA GLU A 137 -7.04 51.48 32.30
C GLU A 137 -6.58 52.93 32.15
N THR A 138 -5.33 53.20 32.55
CA THR A 138 -4.75 54.54 32.46
C THR A 138 -4.60 55.00 31.00
N SER A 139 -4.06 54.15 30.17
CA SER A 139 -3.95 54.41 28.72
C SER A 139 -5.31 54.47 28.04
N ALA A 140 -6.29 53.67 28.46
CA ALA A 140 -7.65 53.74 27.92
C ALA A 140 -8.30 55.08 28.23
N ARG A 141 -8.07 55.65 29.44
CA ARG A 141 -8.56 57.01 29.79
C ARG A 141 -7.96 58.06 28.89
N LEU A 142 -6.68 57.99 28.57
CA LEU A 142 -6.01 58.89 27.61
C LEU A 142 -6.69 58.80 26.24
N LEU A 143 -6.84 57.61 25.66
CA LEU A 143 -7.43 57.39 24.35
C LEU A 143 -8.88 57.86 24.29
N LEU A 144 -9.70 57.67 25.34
CA LEU A 144 -11.07 58.23 25.43
C LEU A 144 -11.09 59.73 25.45
N ARG A 145 -10.12 60.41 26.12
CA ARG A 145 -9.99 61.88 26.10
C ARG A 145 -9.60 62.39 24.72
N LEU A 146 -8.72 61.67 24.00
CA LEU A 146 -8.34 61.99 22.62
C LEU A 146 -9.52 61.81 21.65
N GLN A 147 -10.30 60.74 21.80
CA GLN A 147 -11.49 60.45 21.00
C GLN A 147 -12.52 61.58 21.11
N ARG A 148 -12.77 62.08 22.30
CA ARG A 148 -13.70 63.25 22.51
C ARG A 148 -13.24 64.49 21.80
N ARG A 149 -11.94 64.70 21.63
CA ARG A 149 -11.31 65.89 21.06
C ARG A 149 -11.04 65.75 19.54
N ALA A 150 -11.01 64.55 19.02
CA ALA A 150 -10.68 64.28 17.60
C ALA A 150 -11.51 65.13 16.65
N PRO A 151 -12.86 65.27 16.78
CA PRO A 151 -13.66 66.03 15.85
C PRO A 151 -13.35 67.55 15.85
N SER A 152 -12.60 68.06 16.82
CA SER A 152 -12.27 69.49 16.95
C SER A 152 -10.85 69.84 16.49
N ALA A 153 -10.11 68.91 15.89
CA ALA A 153 -8.75 69.09 15.41
C ALA A 153 -8.43 68.12 14.28
N ALA A 154 -7.35 68.28 13.56
CA ALA A 154 -6.88 67.34 12.55
C ALA A 154 -6.26 66.11 13.22
N LEU A 155 -7.10 65.29 13.90
CA LEU A 155 -6.69 64.14 14.68
C LEU A 155 -7.48 62.90 14.25
N LEU A 156 -6.80 61.93 13.64
CA LEU A 156 -7.39 60.63 13.32
C LEU A 156 -6.91 59.59 14.32
N LEU A 157 -7.86 58.93 14.98
CA LEU A 157 -7.58 57.74 15.81
C LEU A 157 -7.97 56.46 15.06
N VAL A 158 -7.03 55.55 14.93
CA VAL A 158 -7.27 54.17 14.40
C VAL A 158 -6.96 53.18 15.49
N LEU A 159 -8.01 52.54 16.03
CA LEU A 159 -7.93 51.68 17.22
C LEU A 159 -8.40 50.27 16.83
N ASN A 160 -7.47 49.28 16.88
CA ASN A 160 -7.78 47.91 16.55
C ASN A 160 -8.23 47.14 17.81
N HIS A 161 -9.38 46.51 17.73
CA HIS A 161 -9.94 45.71 18.82
C HIS A 161 -10.06 44.22 18.43
N ALA A 162 -10.15 43.33 19.44
CA ALA A 162 -10.42 41.91 19.21
C ALA A 162 -11.90 41.69 18.89
N ASP A 163 -12.19 40.65 18.16
CA ASP A 163 -13.54 40.19 17.92
C ASP A 163 -14.25 39.83 19.24
N GLY A 164 -15.55 40.18 19.33
CA GLY A 164 -16.34 40.02 20.55
C GLY A 164 -16.11 41.08 21.66
N SER A 165 -15.05 41.90 21.61
CA SER A 165 -14.77 42.93 22.61
C SER A 165 -15.40 44.29 22.23
N TYR A 166 -16.05 44.39 21.06
CA TYR A 166 -16.61 45.66 20.57
C TYR A 166 -17.75 46.19 21.42
N ALA A 167 -18.73 45.33 21.73
CA ALA A 167 -19.94 45.75 22.47
C ALA A 167 -19.64 46.28 23.88
N ASP A 168 -18.67 45.68 24.56
CA ASP A 168 -18.29 46.01 25.91
C ASP A 168 -17.19 47.09 26.01
N SER A 169 -16.73 47.59 24.88
CA SER A 169 -15.64 48.57 24.81
C SER A 169 -16.15 49.96 25.19
N PRO A 170 -15.47 50.70 26.11
CA PRO A 170 -15.85 52.07 26.49
C PRO A 170 -15.76 53.02 25.30
N PHE A 171 -15.00 52.71 24.27
CA PHE A 171 -14.82 53.54 23.07
C PHE A 171 -16.09 53.57 22.19
N THR A 172 -17.00 52.62 22.30
CA THR A 172 -18.26 52.58 21.56
C THR A 172 -19.28 53.61 22.04
N SER A 173 -19.11 54.10 23.29
CA SER A 173 -19.99 55.10 23.85
C SER A 173 -19.74 56.52 23.33
N LEU A 174 -18.68 56.74 22.58
CA LEU A 174 -18.31 58.01 21.98
C LEU A 174 -18.44 57.95 20.45
N PRO A 175 -18.56 59.11 19.76
CA PRO A 175 -18.61 59.12 18.29
C PRO A 175 -17.43 58.40 17.67
N HIS A 176 -17.73 57.50 16.75
CA HIS A 176 -16.72 56.73 15.99
C HIS A 176 -17.31 56.13 14.72
N ARG A 177 -16.43 55.73 13.80
CA ARG A 177 -16.78 54.83 12.70
C ARG A 177 -16.30 53.41 13.03
N HIS A 178 -17.03 52.43 12.57
CA HIS A 178 -16.65 51.01 12.80
C HIS A 178 -16.40 50.33 11.46
N VAL A 179 -15.26 49.67 11.34
CA VAL A 179 -14.83 48.85 10.18
C VAL A 179 -14.57 47.44 10.66
N GLU A 180 -15.39 46.49 10.21
CA GLU A 180 -15.25 45.07 10.49
C GLU A 180 -14.55 44.40 9.31
N LEU A 181 -13.36 43.88 9.50
CA LEU A 181 -12.61 43.16 8.47
C LEU A 181 -13.21 41.78 8.21
N THR A 182 -13.58 41.54 6.95
CA THR A 182 -14.09 40.27 6.47
C THR A 182 -12.99 39.43 5.80
N PRO A 183 -13.13 38.11 5.77
CA PRO A 183 -12.25 37.24 5.00
C PRO A 183 -12.16 37.65 3.53
N LEU A 184 -11.05 37.35 2.89
CA LEU A 184 -10.84 37.62 1.45
C LEU A 184 -11.76 36.74 0.61
N SER A 185 -12.46 37.34 -0.33
CA SER A 185 -13.27 36.62 -1.31
C SER A 185 -12.38 35.93 -2.35
N VAL A 186 -12.95 34.94 -3.06
CA VAL A 186 -12.26 34.25 -4.17
C VAL A 186 -11.75 35.27 -5.19
N GLN A 187 -12.52 36.32 -5.47
CA GLN A 187 -12.12 37.37 -6.40
C GLN A 187 -10.91 38.17 -5.89
N ALA A 188 -10.86 38.49 -4.60
CA ALA A 188 -9.72 39.18 -4.00
C ALA A 188 -8.47 38.29 -3.99
N ILE A 189 -8.63 36.98 -3.87
CA ILE A 189 -7.53 36.02 -3.99
C ILE A 189 -7.05 35.90 -5.44
N ALA A 190 -7.97 35.96 -6.42
CA ALA A 190 -7.62 35.95 -7.85
C ALA A 190 -6.75 37.12 -8.27
N GLU A 191 -6.87 38.27 -7.60
CA GLU A 191 -5.97 39.43 -7.80
C GLU A 191 -4.53 39.15 -7.30
N LEU A 192 -4.37 38.23 -6.36
CA LEU A 192 -3.08 37.88 -5.78
C LEU A 192 -2.36 36.74 -6.52
N VAL A 193 -3.10 35.85 -7.20
CA VAL A 193 -2.55 34.69 -7.90
C VAL A 193 -3.20 34.48 -9.26
N GLN A 194 -2.40 34.03 -10.25
CA GLN A 194 -2.89 33.64 -11.57
C GLN A 194 -2.87 32.10 -11.70
N GLY A 195 -3.94 31.54 -12.23
CA GLY A 195 -4.09 30.12 -12.50
C GLY A 195 -5.54 29.65 -12.41
N ASP A 196 -5.98 28.81 -13.35
CA ASP A 196 -7.34 28.28 -13.39
C ASP A 196 -7.61 27.39 -12.16
N GLY A 197 -8.69 27.70 -11.41
CA GLY A 197 -9.11 26.96 -10.23
C GLY A 197 -8.23 27.14 -8.98
N LEU A 198 -7.13 27.90 -9.05
CA LEU A 198 -6.22 28.12 -7.93
C LEU A 198 -6.80 29.04 -6.84
N PRO A 199 -7.47 30.18 -7.18
CA PRO A 199 -8.09 31.03 -6.18
C PRO A 199 -9.17 30.33 -5.36
N GLU A 200 -10.00 29.51 -6.00
CA GLU A 200 -11.05 28.71 -5.36
C GLU A 200 -10.45 27.72 -4.37
N ARG A 201 -9.39 27.01 -4.78
CA ARG A 201 -8.69 26.05 -3.93
C ARG A 201 -8.02 26.71 -2.73
N ILE A 202 -7.38 27.88 -2.93
CA ILE A 202 -6.80 28.65 -1.82
C ILE A 202 -7.90 29.10 -0.86
N HIS A 203 -9.03 29.58 -1.38
CA HIS A 203 -10.16 30.00 -0.57
C HIS A 203 -10.76 28.82 0.22
N GLU A 204 -10.90 27.64 -0.41
CA GLU A 204 -11.39 26.43 0.24
C GLU A 204 -10.49 26.03 1.44
N LEU A 205 -9.17 26.09 1.27
CA LEU A 205 -8.21 25.74 2.30
C LEU A 205 -8.13 26.76 3.44
N SER A 206 -8.23 28.07 3.12
CA SER A 206 -7.99 29.18 4.03
C SER A 206 -9.27 29.84 4.58
N ALA A 207 -10.44 29.54 4.00
CA ALA A 207 -11.67 30.28 4.20
C ALA A 207 -11.53 31.82 3.99
N GLY A 208 -10.54 32.23 3.19
CA GLY A 208 -10.22 33.64 2.96
C GLY A 208 -9.45 34.32 4.08
N ASN A 209 -8.97 33.60 5.10
CA ASN A 209 -8.14 34.20 6.16
C ASN A 209 -6.83 34.73 5.56
N PRO A 210 -6.53 36.04 5.71
CA PRO A 210 -5.38 36.65 5.04
C PRO A 210 -4.02 36.03 5.37
N LEU A 211 -3.82 35.56 6.60
CA LEU A 211 -2.57 34.90 7.01
C LEU A 211 -2.39 33.57 6.28
N LEU A 212 -3.46 32.78 6.22
CA LEU A 212 -3.45 31.46 5.56
C LEU A 212 -3.37 31.63 4.04
N VAL A 213 -4.10 32.58 3.47
CA VAL A 213 -4.02 32.95 2.04
C VAL A 213 -2.60 33.31 1.67
N ARG A 214 -1.96 34.20 2.44
CA ARG A 214 -0.58 34.65 2.18
C ARG A 214 0.39 33.47 2.19
N ALA A 215 0.29 32.59 3.20
CA ALA A 215 1.16 31.40 3.29
C ALA A 215 1.03 30.49 2.07
N LEU A 216 -0.21 30.28 1.58
CA LEU A 216 -0.49 29.45 0.40
C LEU A 216 0.00 30.13 -0.90
N VAL A 217 -0.17 31.44 -1.03
CA VAL A 217 0.30 32.23 -2.17
C VAL A 217 1.82 32.27 -2.25
N ASP A 218 2.49 32.52 -1.11
CA ASP A 218 3.96 32.58 -1.02
C ASP A 218 4.58 31.19 -1.34
N ALA A 219 3.96 30.12 -0.84
CA ALA A 219 4.38 28.75 -1.18
C ALA A 219 4.21 28.43 -2.67
N HIS A 220 3.11 28.88 -3.29
CA HIS A 220 2.89 28.70 -4.73
C HIS A 220 3.90 29.49 -5.59
N ARG A 221 4.30 30.68 -5.16
CA ARG A 221 5.31 31.50 -5.85
C ARG A 221 6.75 31.02 -5.65
N GLY A 222 6.99 30.33 -4.53
CA GLY A 222 8.28 29.73 -4.18
C GLY A 222 8.32 28.24 -4.50
N SER A 223 9.48 27.60 -4.28
CA SER A 223 9.62 26.14 -4.38
C SER A 223 9.28 25.41 -3.07
N ALA A 224 8.59 26.07 -2.12
CA ALA A 224 8.24 25.48 -0.84
C ALA A 224 7.02 24.57 -0.96
N ASP A 225 7.01 23.50 -0.15
CA ASP A 225 5.85 22.62 -0.04
C ASP A 225 4.66 23.39 0.56
N THR A 226 3.56 23.41 -0.18
CA THR A 226 2.33 24.13 0.17
C THR A 226 1.74 23.65 1.51
N GLY A 227 1.87 22.35 1.81
CA GLY A 227 1.40 21.75 3.06
C GLY A 227 2.22 22.23 4.26
N SER A 228 3.53 22.34 4.11
CA SER A 228 4.43 22.83 5.17
C SER A 228 4.17 24.31 5.49
N ALA A 229 4.05 25.16 4.47
CA ALA A 229 3.79 26.59 4.65
C ALA A 229 2.42 26.86 5.32
N TYR A 230 1.40 26.13 4.93
CA TYR A 230 0.09 26.17 5.56
C TYR A 230 0.14 25.74 7.03
N SER A 231 0.78 24.60 7.31
CA SER A 231 0.93 24.09 8.68
C SER A 231 1.65 25.09 9.58
N GLU A 232 2.71 25.71 9.10
CA GLU A 232 3.45 26.73 9.85
C GLU A 232 2.59 27.98 10.10
N ALA A 233 1.75 28.39 9.17
CA ALA A 233 0.83 29.51 9.33
C ALA A 233 -0.24 29.19 10.39
N VAL A 234 -0.81 28.00 10.39
CA VAL A 234 -1.76 27.54 11.42
C VAL A 234 -1.09 27.52 12.80
N GLN A 235 0.11 26.96 12.92
CA GLN A 235 0.85 26.92 14.18
C GLN A 235 1.17 28.33 14.70
N ARG A 236 1.59 29.25 13.83
CA ARG A 236 1.82 30.65 14.20
C ARG A 236 0.55 31.32 14.71
N LEU A 237 -0.59 31.05 14.09
CA LEU A 237 -1.89 31.56 14.53
C LEU A 237 -2.22 31.07 15.94
N LEU A 238 -2.18 29.75 16.15
CA LEU A 238 -2.49 29.14 17.45
C LEU A 238 -1.51 29.59 18.55
N HIS A 239 -0.23 29.76 18.21
CA HIS A 239 0.77 30.21 19.17
C HIS A 239 0.57 31.68 19.58
N ARG A 240 0.19 32.54 18.64
CA ARG A 240 -0.08 33.98 18.91
C ARG A 240 -1.24 34.17 19.87
N TYR A 241 -2.30 33.37 19.76
CA TYR A 241 -3.47 33.50 20.61
C TYR A 241 -3.39 32.68 21.91
N GLY A 242 -2.42 31.76 22.00
CA GLY A 242 -2.13 30.99 23.22
C GLY A 242 -3.29 30.14 23.71
N SER A 243 -3.27 29.86 25.03
CA SER A 243 -4.39 29.24 25.74
C SER A 243 -5.52 30.28 25.96
N PRO A 244 -6.82 29.86 25.89
CA PRO A 244 -7.32 28.50 25.70
C PRO A 244 -7.58 28.12 24.23
N LEU A 245 -7.41 29.05 23.29
CA LEU A 245 -7.71 28.79 21.87
C LEU A 245 -6.94 27.58 21.33
N ARG A 246 -5.66 27.44 21.71
CA ARG A 246 -4.82 26.33 21.28
C ARG A 246 -5.30 24.98 21.85
N GLU A 247 -5.69 24.93 23.12
CA GLU A 247 -6.21 23.73 23.75
C GLU A 247 -7.52 23.28 23.09
N VAL A 248 -8.44 24.23 22.85
CA VAL A 248 -9.70 23.93 22.13
C VAL A 248 -9.42 23.46 20.70
N ALA A 249 -8.52 24.12 19.96
CA ALA A 249 -8.13 23.69 18.63
C ALA A 249 -7.58 22.26 18.63
N THR A 250 -6.68 21.93 19.56
CA THR A 250 -6.11 20.59 19.65
C THR A 250 -7.13 19.54 20.06
N ALA A 251 -8.05 19.86 20.96
CA ALA A 251 -9.15 18.99 21.36
C ALA A 251 -10.09 18.66 20.19
N ILE A 252 -10.50 19.69 19.42
CA ILE A 252 -11.34 19.49 18.23
C ILE A 252 -10.62 18.61 17.19
N ALA A 253 -9.32 18.86 16.93
CA ALA A 253 -8.55 18.12 15.96
C ALA A 253 -8.32 16.65 16.38
N VAL A 254 -8.18 16.38 17.68
CA VAL A 254 -8.03 15.02 18.21
C VAL A 254 -9.35 14.27 18.22
N LEU A 255 -10.48 14.91 18.56
CA LEU A 255 -11.80 14.25 18.59
C LEU A 255 -12.26 13.78 17.21
N ASP A 256 -11.94 14.51 16.12
CA ASP A 256 -12.22 14.21 14.71
C ASP A 256 -13.72 13.92 14.40
N SER A 257 -14.29 12.91 15.02
CA SER A 257 -15.72 12.53 14.91
C SER A 257 -16.46 12.82 16.19
N ASP A 258 -17.77 13.04 16.08
CA ASP A 258 -18.69 13.29 17.21
C ASP A 258 -18.26 14.45 18.13
N VAL A 259 -17.85 15.54 17.50
CA VAL A 259 -17.38 16.76 18.17
C VAL A 259 -18.58 17.55 18.70
N THR A 260 -18.69 17.68 20.03
CA THR A 260 -19.64 18.56 20.71
C THR A 260 -18.88 19.53 21.61
N THR A 261 -19.47 20.69 21.88
CA THR A 261 -18.86 21.71 22.75
C THR A 261 -18.47 21.13 24.11
N GLU A 262 -19.31 20.25 24.67
CA GLU A 262 -19.07 19.58 25.93
C GLU A 262 -17.87 18.61 25.89
N ALA A 263 -17.80 17.80 24.83
CA ALA A 263 -16.65 16.90 24.62
C ALA A 263 -15.34 17.69 24.43
N VAL A 264 -15.40 18.78 23.66
CA VAL A 264 -14.26 19.68 23.46
C VAL A 264 -13.80 20.31 24.79
N ALA A 265 -14.72 20.82 25.59
CA ALA A 265 -14.43 21.41 26.90
C ALA A 265 -13.71 20.41 27.83
N ILE A 266 -14.21 19.18 27.89
CA ILE A 266 -13.61 18.11 28.73
C ILE A 266 -12.21 17.75 28.22
N VAL A 267 -12.05 17.52 26.91
CA VAL A 267 -10.76 17.12 26.34
C VAL A 267 -9.74 18.25 26.45
N ALA A 268 -10.14 19.50 26.18
CA ALA A 268 -9.29 20.68 26.32
C ALA A 268 -8.98 21.02 27.80
N GLY A 269 -9.87 20.66 28.72
CA GLY A 269 -9.77 21.01 30.13
C GLY A 269 -10.10 22.47 30.39
N VAL A 270 -11.08 23.02 29.65
CA VAL A 270 -11.55 24.40 29.77
C VAL A 270 -13.05 24.45 30.11
N ASP A 271 -13.51 25.62 30.53
CA ASP A 271 -14.94 25.83 30.77
C ASP A 271 -15.75 25.72 29.45
N PRO A 272 -16.97 25.15 29.47
CA PRO A 272 -17.79 25.01 28.26
C PRO A 272 -18.09 26.32 27.52
N LEU A 273 -18.28 27.46 28.25
CA LEU A 273 -18.50 28.76 27.62
C LEU A 273 -17.22 29.24 26.91
N GLU A 274 -16.07 28.98 27.50
CA GLU A 274 -14.79 29.32 26.89
C GLU A 274 -14.47 28.42 25.68
N ALA A 275 -14.87 27.15 25.74
CA ALA A 275 -14.78 26.22 24.60
C ALA A 275 -15.63 26.72 23.44
N GLU A 276 -16.87 27.18 23.70
CA GLU A 276 -17.76 27.73 22.68
C GLU A 276 -17.17 29.02 22.08
N ALA A 277 -16.75 29.97 22.91
CA ALA A 277 -16.14 31.23 22.46
C ALA A 277 -14.86 31.00 21.63
N SER A 278 -14.03 30.05 22.05
CA SER A 278 -12.80 29.67 21.31
C SER A 278 -13.10 28.94 20.01
N THR A 279 -14.14 28.10 19.97
CA THR A 279 -14.61 27.47 18.73
C THR A 279 -15.12 28.52 17.75
N GLY A 280 -15.86 29.54 18.21
CA GLY A 280 -16.28 30.69 17.42
C GLY A 280 -15.07 31.41 16.80
N ARG A 281 -14.05 31.73 17.63
CA ARG A 281 -12.81 32.37 17.15
C ARG A 281 -12.05 31.52 16.11
N LEU A 282 -12.05 30.20 16.27
CA LEU A 282 -11.46 29.29 15.27
C LEU A 282 -12.26 29.25 13.96
N ALA A 283 -13.59 29.40 14.05
CA ALA A 283 -14.45 29.53 12.87
C ALA A 283 -14.19 30.84 12.13
N ASP A 284 -14.05 31.96 12.85
CA ASP A 284 -13.70 33.26 12.30
C ASP A 284 -12.28 33.27 11.70
N ALA A 285 -11.38 32.49 12.26
CA ALA A 285 -10.06 32.25 11.68
C ALA A 285 -10.09 31.36 10.41
N GLY A 286 -11.24 30.79 10.06
CA GLY A 286 -11.40 29.91 8.91
C GLY A 286 -10.86 28.49 9.08
N LEU A 287 -10.50 28.08 10.31
CA LEU A 287 -9.96 26.76 10.61
C LEU A 287 -11.06 25.72 10.84
N VAL A 288 -12.19 26.13 11.38
CA VAL A 288 -13.32 25.28 11.75
C VAL A 288 -14.55 25.65 10.92
N ALA A 289 -15.34 24.65 10.54
CA ALA A 289 -16.64 24.80 9.93
C ALA A 289 -17.70 24.16 10.86
N GLY A 290 -18.49 25.01 11.56
CA GLY A 290 -19.28 24.58 12.72
C GLY A 290 -18.36 24.18 13.88
N VAL A 291 -18.42 22.92 14.30
CA VAL A 291 -17.55 22.37 15.36
C VAL A 291 -16.46 21.42 14.83
N ARG A 292 -16.22 21.35 13.52
CA ARG A 292 -15.26 20.44 12.91
C ARG A 292 -14.16 21.22 12.19
N PHE A 293 -12.95 20.74 12.34
CA PHE A 293 -11.82 21.26 11.56
C PHE A 293 -11.97 20.96 10.07
N ARG A 294 -11.47 21.88 9.26
CA ARG A 294 -11.24 21.60 7.84
C ARG A 294 -10.13 20.54 7.72
N PRO A 295 -10.25 19.55 6.82
CA PRO A 295 -9.30 18.44 6.78
C PRO A 295 -7.82 18.86 6.67
N SER A 296 -7.54 19.93 5.95
CA SER A 296 -6.21 20.52 5.80
C SER A 296 -5.62 21.07 7.11
N ALA A 297 -6.47 21.53 8.03
CA ALA A 297 -6.03 22.12 9.29
C ALA A 297 -5.78 21.06 10.37
N VAL A 298 -6.44 19.90 10.32
CA VAL A 298 -6.24 18.81 11.31
C VAL A 298 -4.79 18.38 11.39
N ALA A 299 -4.18 18.06 10.23
CA ALA A 299 -2.80 17.62 10.16
C ALA A 299 -1.83 18.69 10.70
N ALA A 300 -2.11 19.97 10.41
CA ALA A 300 -1.32 21.08 10.89
C ALA A 300 -1.38 21.24 12.42
N VAL A 301 -2.57 21.10 13.02
CA VAL A 301 -2.78 21.21 14.47
C VAL A 301 -2.14 20.02 15.20
N VAL A 302 -2.43 18.79 14.76
CA VAL A 302 -1.93 17.56 15.39
C VAL A 302 -0.41 17.42 15.24
N GLY A 303 0.14 17.84 14.09
CA GLY A 303 1.59 17.82 13.84
C GLY A 303 2.40 18.71 14.77
N GLY A 304 1.80 19.73 15.37
CA GLY A 304 2.43 20.62 16.36
C GLY A 304 2.42 20.10 17.79
N LEU A 305 1.73 19.00 18.09
CA LEU A 305 1.61 18.46 19.44
C LEU A 305 2.90 17.75 19.87
N ARG A 306 3.34 18.01 21.10
CA ARG A 306 4.43 17.28 21.74
C ARG A 306 3.97 15.88 22.18
N GLY A 307 4.89 14.91 22.24
CA GLY A 307 4.56 13.52 22.58
C GLY A 307 3.68 13.38 23.84
N PRO A 308 4.07 13.93 25.01
CA PRO A 308 3.27 13.81 26.24
C PRO A 308 1.89 14.51 26.16
N GLU A 309 1.81 15.63 25.44
CA GLU A 309 0.56 16.35 25.23
C GLU A 309 -0.41 15.54 24.36
N LYS A 310 0.11 14.92 23.29
CA LYS A 310 -0.65 14.04 22.41
C LYS A 310 -1.23 12.84 23.16
N VAL A 311 -0.41 12.16 23.98
CA VAL A 311 -0.83 11.02 24.82
C VAL A 311 -2.00 11.43 25.72
N ARG A 312 -1.85 12.52 26.48
CA ARG A 312 -2.88 13.02 27.41
C ARG A 312 -4.19 13.38 26.71
N LEU A 313 -4.12 14.05 25.53
CA LEU A 313 -5.31 14.43 24.76
C LEU A 313 -6.06 13.21 24.22
N HIS A 314 -5.34 12.24 23.68
CA HIS A 314 -5.95 11.00 23.20
C HIS A 314 -6.51 10.15 24.35
N ALA A 315 -5.88 10.09 25.52
CA ALA A 315 -6.42 9.40 26.68
C ALA A 315 -7.76 10.02 27.13
N ARG A 316 -7.84 11.35 27.26
CA ARG A 316 -9.09 12.06 27.57
C ARG A 316 -10.16 11.88 26.50
N ALA A 317 -9.78 11.90 25.22
CA ALA A 317 -10.70 11.67 24.13
C ALA A 317 -11.28 10.24 24.16
N ALA A 318 -10.46 9.24 24.51
CA ALA A 318 -10.93 7.87 24.72
C ALA A 318 -11.96 7.78 25.84
N GLU A 319 -11.69 8.42 27.00
CA GLU A 319 -12.61 8.47 28.15
C GLU A 319 -13.95 9.10 27.79
N VAL A 320 -13.92 10.26 27.11
CA VAL A 320 -15.13 10.98 26.69
C VAL A 320 -15.95 10.13 25.71
N LYS A 321 -15.30 9.52 24.72
CA LYS A 321 -15.99 8.68 23.72
C LYS A 321 -16.53 7.41 24.35
N HIS A 322 -15.81 6.79 25.28
CA HIS A 322 -16.30 5.63 26.03
C HIS A 322 -17.53 5.96 26.88
N ALA A 323 -17.47 7.06 27.68
CA ALA A 323 -18.58 7.52 28.52
C ALA A 323 -19.84 7.85 27.71
N ARG A 324 -19.68 8.25 26.46
CA ARG A 324 -20.80 8.51 25.52
C ARG A 324 -21.29 7.26 24.77
N GLY A 325 -20.69 6.10 25.00
CA GLY A 325 -21.09 4.83 24.39
C GLY A 325 -20.80 4.71 22.90
N LEU A 326 -19.75 5.38 22.39
CA LEU A 326 -19.31 5.23 21.00
C LEU A 326 -18.76 3.81 20.76
N SER A 327 -18.64 3.45 19.48
CA SER A 327 -18.18 2.11 19.09
C SER A 327 -16.80 1.78 19.65
N PRO A 328 -16.54 0.52 20.02
CA PRO A 328 -15.24 0.09 20.52
C PRO A 328 -14.08 0.51 19.60
N ALA A 329 -14.27 0.44 18.27
CA ALA A 329 -13.24 0.82 17.30
C ALA A 329 -12.91 2.32 17.36
N GLU A 330 -13.90 3.19 17.58
CA GLU A 330 -13.68 4.64 17.70
C GLU A 330 -12.93 5.00 18.97
N VAL A 331 -13.27 4.35 20.08
CA VAL A 331 -12.57 4.54 21.38
C VAL A 331 -11.15 4.00 21.29
N ALA A 332 -10.97 2.81 20.75
CA ALA A 332 -9.67 2.15 20.62
C ALA A 332 -8.67 2.93 19.75
N ARG A 333 -9.14 3.69 18.74
CA ARG A 333 -8.25 4.57 17.94
C ARG A 333 -7.51 5.56 18.83
N HIS A 334 -8.18 6.09 19.82
CA HIS A 334 -7.57 7.03 20.77
C HIS A 334 -6.67 6.32 21.79
N LEU A 335 -7.08 5.16 22.31
CA LEU A 335 -6.22 4.36 23.20
C LEU A 335 -4.91 3.96 22.52
N VAL A 336 -4.99 3.49 21.26
CA VAL A 336 -3.82 3.13 20.46
C VAL A 336 -2.96 4.34 20.13
N ALA A 337 -3.56 5.52 19.91
CA ALA A 337 -2.83 6.75 19.64
C ALA A 337 -2.17 7.32 20.92
N ALA A 338 -2.76 7.10 22.09
CA ALA A 338 -2.16 7.39 23.39
C ALA A 338 -1.02 6.42 23.70
N GLY A 339 -1.15 5.14 23.31
CA GLY A 339 -0.22 4.08 23.70
C GLY A 339 -0.37 3.63 25.14
N GLU A 340 -1.43 4.06 25.82
CA GLU A 340 -1.73 3.80 27.23
C GLU A 340 -3.18 3.35 27.38
N ALA A 341 -3.47 2.43 28.31
CA ALA A 341 -4.79 1.87 28.55
C ALA A 341 -4.93 1.45 30.03
N GLU A 342 -4.77 2.41 30.96
CA GLU A 342 -4.74 2.15 32.40
C GLU A 342 -6.12 1.91 33.01
N ALA A 343 -7.21 2.32 32.35
CA ALA A 343 -8.55 2.19 32.85
C ALA A 343 -9.09 0.75 32.72
N ASP A 344 -9.82 0.26 33.73
CA ASP A 344 -10.40 -1.10 33.75
C ASP A 344 -11.28 -1.43 32.53
N TRP A 345 -11.91 -0.42 31.94
CA TRP A 345 -12.75 -0.57 30.75
C TRP A 345 -11.92 -0.65 29.45
N ALA A 346 -10.64 -0.26 29.45
CA ALA A 346 -9.85 -0.13 28.23
C ALA A 346 -9.53 -1.48 27.59
N LEU A 347 -9.20 -2.50 28.38
CA LEU A 347 -8.88 -3.84 27.90
C LEU A 347 -10.08 -4.47 27.14
N PRO A 348 -11.30 -4.56 27.71
CA PRO A 348 -12.48 -5.08 26.98
C PRO A 348 -12.75 -4.30 25.69
N VAL A 349 -12.58 -2.97 25.69
CA VAL A 349 -12.78 -2.13 24.52
C VAL A 349 -11.76 -2.44 23.43
N LEU A 350 -10.48 -2.61 23.77
CA LEU A 350 -9.44 -2.94 22.81
C LEU A 350 -9.67 -4.31 22.16
N VAL A 351 -10.10 -5.31 22.94
CA VAL A 351 -10.43 -6.64 22.43
C VAL A 351 -11.65 -6.59 21.51
N ALA A 352 -12.73 -5.96 21.95
CA ALA A 352 -13.95 -5.81 21.15
C ALA A 352 -13.70 -4.99 19.88
N ALA A 353 -12.85 -3.96 19.94
CA ALA A 353 -12.44 -3.20 18.77
C ALA A 353 -11.66 -4.06 17.77
N ALA A 354 -10.73 -4.87 18.25
CA ALA A 354 -9.97 -5.77 17.37
C ALA A 354 -10.90 -6.76 16.66
N GLU A 355 -11.84 -7.38 17.36
CA GLU A 355 -12.84 -8.28 16.79
C GLU A 355 -13.72 -7.57 15.76
N GLN A 356 -14.20 -6.37 16.06
CA GLN A 356 -15.03 -5.57 15.16
C GLN A 356 -14.31 -5.23 13.86
N VAL A 357 -13.05 -4.75 13.94
CA VAL A 357 -12.31 -4.33 12.74
C VAL A 357 -11.74 -5.49 11.94
N MET A 358 -11.60 -6.69 12.54
CA MET A 358 -11.29 -7.92 11.81
C MET A 358 -12.37 -8.29 10.79
N LEU A 359 -13.63 -7.93 11.05
CA LEU A 359 -14.73 -8.14 10.10
C LEU A 359 -14.62 -7.22 8.88
N GLY A 360 -13.95 -6.06 9.04
CA GLY A 360 -13.67 -5.10 7.97
C GLY A 360 -12.26 -5.20 7.38
N ASP A 361 -11.51 -6.27 7.72
CA ASP A 361 -10.15 -6.57 7.24
C ASP A 361 -9.08 -5.49 7.57
N ASP A 362 -9.29 -4.61 8.57
CA ASP A 362 -8.26 -3.67 9.07
C ASP A 362 -7.32 -4.39 10.06
N ILE A 363 -6.48 -5.25 9.50
CA ILE A 363 -5.57 -6.14 10.23
C ILE A 363 -4.53 -5.36 11.03
N ASP A 364 -4.02 -4.25 10.49
CA ASP A 364 -2.99 -3.45 11.15
C ASP A 364 -3.53 -2.79 12.43
N PHE A 365 -4.71 -2.20 12.36
CA PHE A 365 -5.32 -1.58 13.51
C PHE A 365 -5.73 -2.62 14.57
N ALA A 366 -6.31 -3.75 14.15
CA ALA A 366 -6.62 -4.86 15.05
C ALA A 366 -5.36 -5.36 15.79
N THR A 367 -4.25 -5.50 15.07
CA THR A 367 -2.95 -5.92 15.66
C THR A 367 -2.45 -4.91 16.70
N ARG A 368 -2.58 -3.60 16.43
CA ARG A 368 -2.19 -2.55 17.38
C ARG A 368 -3.05 -2.55 18.63
N CYS A 369 -4.37 -2.75 18.48
CA CYS A 369 -5.28 -2.89 19.63
C CYS A 369 -4.89 -4.06 20.51
N LEU A 370 -4.65 -5.24 19.94
CA LEU A 370 -4.28 -6.42 20.72
C LEU A 370 -2.89 -6.36 21.32
N LYS A 371 -1.92 -5.72 20.66
CA LYS A 371 -0.60 -5.47 21.28
C LYS A 371 -0.70 -4.56 22.49
N LEU A 372 -1.50 -3.50 22.42
CA LEU A 372 -1.75 -2.63 23.56
C LEU A 372 -2.49 -3.39 24.67
N ALA A 373 -3.52 -4.17 24.33
CA ALA A 373 -4.24 -5.02 25.26
C ALA A 373 -3.30 -6.02 25.99
N ALA A 374 -2.34 -6.62 25.26
CA ALA A 374 -1.35 -7.53 25.84
C ALA A 374 -0.39 -6.85 26.85
N CYS A 375 -0.10 -5.54 26.67
CA CYS A 375 0.74 -4.79 27.60
C CYS A 375 0.04 -4.51 28.93
N VAL A 376 -1.28 -4.36 28.94
CA VAL A 376 -2.05 -3.99 30.15
C VAL A 376 -2.74 -5.18 30.82
N SER A 377 -2.89 -6.32 30.10
CA SER A 377 -3.52 -7.53 30.62
C SER A 377 -2.68 -8.18 31.73
N THR A 378 -3.32 -8.46 32.86
CA THR A 378 -2.70 -9.11 34.02
C THR A 378 -3.27 -10.52 34.28
N ALA A 379 -4.53 -10.80 33.88
CA ALA A 379 -5.18 -12.06 34.10
C ALA A 379 -4.78 -13.10 33.03
N ARG A 380 -4.52 -14.33 33.44
CA ARG A 380 -4.08 -15.41 32.54
C ARG A 380 -5.10 -15.68 31.41
N TRP A 381 -6.39 -15.65 31.71
CA TRP A 381 -7.45 -15.88 30.72
C TRP A 381 -7.50 -14.76 29.66
N GLU A 382 -7.28 -13.47 30.04
CA GLU A 382 -7.19 -12.35 29.11
C GLU A 382 -6.00 -12.51 28.17
N GLN A 383 -4.82 -12.83 28.71
CA GLN A 383 -3.61 -13.08 27.93
C GLN A 383 -3.83 -14.23 26.94
N GLN A 384 -4.58 -15.25 27.32
CA GLN A 384 -4.94 -16.37 26.45
C GLN A 384 -5.84 -15.88 25.31
N THR A 385 -6.94 -15.16 25.58
CA THR A 385 -7.83 -14.60 24.57
C THR A 385 -7.10 -13.67 23.61
N ILE A 386 -6.23 -12.80 24.13
CA ILE A 386 -5.43 -11.90 23.29
C ILE A 386 -4.46 -12.69 22.40
N SER A 387 -3.81 -13.74 22.94
CA SER A 387 -2.90 -14.59 22.18
C SER A 387 -3.63 -15.34 21.05
N GLN A 388 -4.86 -15.77 21.27
CA GLN A 388 -5.73 -16.40 20.26
C GLN A 388 -6.01 -15.44 19.11
N LEU A 389 -6.46 -14.22 19.43
CA LEU A 389 -6.77 -13.21 18.44
C LEU A 389 -5.51 -12.75 17.68
N LEU A 390 -4.38 -12.60 18.37
CA LEU A 390 -3.10 -12.29 17.74
C LEU A 390 -2.65 -13.43 16.81
N ALA A 391 -2.80 -14.68 17.20
CA ALA A 391 -2.48 -15.82 16.33
C ALA A 391 -3.34 -15.78 15.06
N LYS A 392 -4.64 -15.55 15.17
CA LYS A 392 -5.56 -15.43 14.04
C LYS A 392 -5.17 -14.30 13.08
N ILE A 393 -4.89 -13.12 13.61
CA ILE A 393 -4.59 -11.93 12.80
C ILE A 393 -3.21 -12.04 12.14
N THR A 394 -2.19 -12.38 12.92
CA THR A 394 -0.82 -12.45 12.42
C THR A 394 -0.68 -13.52 11.35
N TRP A 395 -1.46 -14.58 11.43
CA TRP A 395 -1.50 -15.65 10.42
C TRP A 395 -1.75 -15.14 9.00
N ARG A 396 -2.63 -14.17 8.83
CA ARG A 396 -2.98 -13.66 7.50
C ARG A 396 -1.85 -12.90 6.81
N VAL A 397 -0.95 -12.30 7.61
CA VAL A 397 0.09 -11.39 7.13
C VAL A 397 1.49 -11.95 7.37
N ASN A 398 1.70 -12.57 8.53
CA ASN A 398 3.00 -13.05 9.00
C ASN A 398 2.84 -14.34 9.83
N PRO A 399 2.68 -15.51 9.18
CA PRO A 399 2.51 -16.77 9.87
C PRO A 399 3.62 -17.12 10.88
N ALA A 400 4.86 -16.73 10.63
CA ALA A 400 5.97 -16.97 11.56
C ALA A 400 5.78 -16.21 12.89
N ALA A 401 5.18 -15.01 12.86
CA ALA A 401 4.88 -14.24 14.06
C ALA A 401 3.73 -14.86 14.89
N ALA A 402 2.93 -15.76 14.32
CA ALA A 402 1.91 -16.50 15.05
C ALA A 402 2.51 -17.60 15.95
N ALA A 403 3.68 -18.12 15.63
CA ALA A 403 4.28 -19.26 16.33
C ALA A 403 4.46 -19.08 17.86
N PRO A 404 4.87 -17.92 18.42
CA PRO A 404 4.91 -17.69 19.85
C PRO A 404 3.55 -17.78 20.53
N HIS A 405 2.52 -17.21 19.88
CA HIS A 405 1.14 -17.23 20.38
C HIS A 405 0.58 -18.65 20.40
N LEU A 406 0.84 -19.45 19.34
CA LEU A 406 0.47 -20.85 19.28
C LEU A 406 1.14 -21.69 20.36
N ARG A 407 2.40 -21.41 20.69
CA ARG A 407 3.11 -22.06 21.78
C ARG A 407 2.47 -21.75 23.13
N SER A 408 2.13 -20.49 23.36
CA SER A 408 1.40 -20.07 24.56
C SER A 408 0.05 -20.78 24.70
N LEU A 409 -0.71 -20.89 23.61
CA LEU A 409 -1.98 -21.62 23.58
C LEU A 409 -1.80 -23.11 23.90
N ARG A 410 -0.80 -23.76 23.30
CA ARG A 410 -0.49 -25.18 23.57
C ARG A 410 -0.14 -25.43 25.04
N GLU A 411 0.50 -24.49 25.71
CA GLU A 411 0.90 -24.57 27.13
C GLU A 411 -0.24 -24.22 28.09
N ALA A 412 -1.32 -23.63 27.61
CA ALA A 412 -2.42 -23.13 28.44
C ALA A 412 -3.29 -24.24 29.07
N GLY A 413 -3.29 -25.45 28.52
CA GLY A 413 -3.93 -26.65 29.10
C GLY A 413 -5.44 -26.77 28.92
N SER A 414 -6.18 -25.70 28.67
CA SER A 414 -7.60 -25.71 28.31
C SER A 414 -7.83 -24.84 27.09
N LEU A 415 -8.15 -25.45 25.97
CA LEU A 415 -8.45 -24.80 24.71
C LEU A 415 -9.92 -25.05 24.38
N ASP A 416 -10.62 -24.03 23.92
CA ASP A 416 -11.93 -24.20 23.31
C ASP A 416 -11.84 -24.80 21.90
N SER A 417 -12.97 -25.15 21.29
CA SER A 417 -13.01 -25.75 19.96
C SER A 417 -12.46 -24.81 18.88
N SER A 418 -12.68 -23.48 18.98
CA SER A 418 -12.16 -22.49 18.05
C SER A 418 -10.63 -22.43 18.09
N ASP A 419 -10.06 -22.50 19.30
CA ASP A 419 -8.61 -22.50 19.53
C ASP A 419 -7.94 -23.75 18.99
N ARG A 420 -8.56 -24.91 19.21
CA ARG A 420 -8.07 -26.18 18.70
C ARG A 420 -8.09 -26.21 17.17
N ILE A 421 -9.14 -25.64 16.53
CA ILE A 421 -9.20 -25.50 15.08
C ILE A 421 -8.03 -24.64 14.56
N GLY A 422 -7.82 -23.46 15.18
CA GLY A 422 -6.72 -22.57 14.82
C GLY A 422 -5.36 -23.24 15.01
N LEU A 423 -5.16 -23.89 16.16
CA LEU A 423 -3.93 -24.61 16.47
C LEU A 423 -3.68 -25.79 15.51
N ALA A 424 -4.69 -26.60 15.24
CA ALA A 424 -4.61 -27.71 14.29
C ALA A 424 -4.12 -27.23 12.93
N ARG A 425 -4.76 -26.21 12.39
CA ARG A 425 -4.44 -25.72 11.06
C ARG A 425 -3.08 -25.04 10.97
N GLN A 426 -2.74 -24.20 11.93
CA GLN A 426 -1.46 -23.48 11.92
C GLN A 426 -0.28 -24.42 12.15
N SER A 427 -0.49 -25.52 12.90
CA SER A 427 0.53 -26.55 13.07
C SER A 427 0.85 -27.28 11.76
N LEU A 428 -0.13 -27.51 10.89
CA LEU A 428 0.11 -28.08 9.54
C LEU A 428 1.06 -27.21 8.70
N TRP A 429 0.82 -25.90 8.70
CA TRP A 429 1.67 -24.94 7.95
C TRP A 429 3.10 -24.87 8.49
N LEU A 430 3.26 -25.00 9.80
CA LEU A 430 4.56 -25.03 10.45
C LEU A 430 5.24 -26.41 10.37
N GLY A 431 4.52 -27.44 9.93
CA GLY A 431 5.02 -28.80 9.79
C GLY A 431 4.96 -29.64 11.08
N ASP A 432 4.19 -29.20 12.09
CA ASP A 432 3.97 -29.94 13.34
C ASP A 432 2.75 -30.87 13.23
N ARG A 433 2.97 -32.01 12.56
CA ARG A 433 1.94 -33.01 12.31
C ARG A 433 1.36 -33.57 13.61
N ASP A 434 2.20 -33.81 14.62
CA ASP A 434 1.76 -34.39 15.90
C ASP A 434 0.78 -33.48 16.64
N THR A 435 1.00 -32.18 16.59
CA THR A 435 0.09 -31.18 17.18
C THR A 435 -1.23 -31.12 16.40
N PHE A 436 -1.19 -31.22 15.07
CA PHE A 436 -2.40 -31.33 14.25
C PHE A 436 -3.23 -32.56 14.62
N GLU A 437 -2.64 -33.75 14.60
CA GLU A 437 -3.33 -35.00 14.87
C GLU A 437 -3.96 -35.00 16.28
N ARG A 438 -3.23 -34.54 17.29
CA ARG A 438 -3.75 -34.45 18.67
C ARG A 438 -4.90 -33.45 18.78
N SER A 439 -4.77 -32.27 18.14
CA SER A 439 -5.81 -31.23 18.17
C SER A 439 -7.05 -31.70 17.43
N PHE A 440 -6.90 -32.36 16.30
CA PHE A 440 -8.00 -32.87 15.51
C PHE A 440 -8.73 -34.00 16.24
N ALA A 441 -8.00 -34.97 16.80
CA ALA A 441 -8.58 -36.03 17.60
C ALA A 441 -9.34 -35.53 18.85
N ALA A 442 -8.81 -34.47 19.49
CA ALA A 442 -9.51 -33.81 20.60
C ALA A 442 -10.82 -33.17 20.19
N LEU A 443 -10.85 -32.55 19.00
CA LEU A 443 -12.07 -31.93 18.44
C LEU A 443 -13.14 -32.99 18.09
N GLU A 444 -12.74 -34.18 17.66
CA GLU A 444 -13.68 -35.28 17.39
C GLU A 444 -14.34 -35.87 18.67
N HIS A 445 -13.72 -35.67 19.82
CA HIS A 445 -14.19 -36.15 21.11
C HIS A 445 -14.83 -35.04 21.98
N ASP A 446 -14.93 -33.80 21.46
CA ASP A 446 -15.59 -32.70 22.17
C ASP A 446 -17.09 -32.97 22.39
N VAL A 447 -17.64 -32.33 23.42
CA VAL A 447 -19.07 -32.47 23.80
C VAL A 447 -19.97 -31.90 22.69
N GLU A 448 -19.53 -30.88 21.98
CA GLU A 448 -20.21 -30.35 20.81
C GLU A 448 -19.43 -30.78 19.55
N PRO A 449 -20.03 -31.60 18.67
CA PRO A 449 -19.38 -32.00 17.44
C PRO A 449 -19.10 -30.82 16.55
N LEU A 450 -17.96 -30.83 15.87
CA LEU A 450 -17.63 -29.84 14.86
C LEU A 450 -18.74 -29.77 13.80
N ASP A 451 -19.01 -28.55 13.36
CA ASP A 451 -19.81 -28.33 12.17
C ASP A 451 -19.19 -29.07 10.97
N PRO A 452 -20.00 -29.78 10.16
CA PRO A 452 -19.52 -30.65 9.07
C PRO A 452 -18.67 -29.91 8.04
N ARG A 453 -18.92 -28.63 7.82
CA ARG A 453 -18.13 -27.81 6.91
C ARG A 453 -16.72 -27.58 7.47
N THR A 454 -16.61 -27.18 8.72
CA THR A 454 -15.32 -26.97 9.38
C THR A 454 -14.51 -28.27 9.44
N SER A 455 -15.19 -29.41 9.72
CA SER A 455 -14.57 -30.73 9.65
C SER A 455 -14.03 -31.03 8.24
N ALA A 456 -14.80 -30.76 7.20
CA ALA A 456 -14.39 -30.93 5.81
C ALA A 456 -13.17 -30.05 5.45
N GLU A 457 -13.15 -28.81 5.91
CA GLU A 457 -12.03 -27.87 5.69
C GLU A 457 -10.74 -28.39 6.37
N LEU A 458 -10.81 -28.88 7.60
CA LEU A 458 -9.66 -29.45 8.32
C LEU A 458 -9.16 -30.77 7.69
N ILE A 459 -10.08 -31.64 7.26
CA ILE A 459 -9.73 -32.88 6.53
C ILE A 459 -8.95 -32.50 5.26
N LEU A 460 -9.42 -31.54 4.49
CA LEU A 460 -8.74 -31.10 3.27
C LEU A 460 -7.40 -30.42 3.55
N ALA A 461 -7.27 -29.69 4.67
CA ALA A 461 -6.01 -29.10 5.08
C ALA A 461 -4.97 -30.18 5.45
N GLY A 462 -5.34 -31.17 6.24
CA GLY A 462 -4.48 -32.31 6.55
C GLY A 462 -4.09 -33.09 5.30
N TYR A 463 -5.03 -33.27 4.40
CA TYR A 463 -4.80 -33.94 3.12
C TYR A 463 -3.85 -33.15 2.21
N TRP A 464 -4.00 -31.82 2.13
CA TRP A 464 -3.11 -30.96 1.36
C TRP A 464 -1.63 -31.08 1.77
N HIS A 465 -1.38 -31.12 3.07
CA HIS A 465 -0.01 -31.14 3.59
C HIS A 465 0.57 -32.55 3.65
N TYR A 466 -0.22 -33.58 4.06
CA TYR A 466 0.29 -34.90 4.36
C TYR A 466 -0.38 -36.04 3.58
N GLY A 467 -1.44 -35.77 2.80
CA GLY A 467 -2.18 -36.80 2.09
C GLY A 467 -3.00 -37.74 3.02
N VAL A 468 -3.07 -37.42 4.29
CA VAL A 468 -3.77 -38.24 5.28
C VAL A 468 -5.24 -37.86 5.32
N SER A 469 -6.13 -38.82 5.12
CA SER A 469 -7.56 -38.68 5.36
C SER A 469 -7.85 -39.12 6.78
N THR A 470 -8.10 -38.18 7.67
CA THR A 470 -8.67 -38.46 8.99
C THR A 470 -10.17 -38.66 8.80
N THR A 471 -10.56 -39.82 8.32
CA THR A 471 -11.97 -40.12 8.10
C THR A 471 -12.57 -40.77 9.32
N THR A 472 -13.39 -40.01 10.04
CA THR A 472 -14.53 -40.59 10.78
C THR A 472 -15.75 -40.24 9.94
N ALA A 473 -16.22 -41.18 9.16
CA ALA A 473 -17.25 -40.89 8.17
C ALA A 473 -18.64 -41.04 8.77
N ASP A 474 -19.41 -39.98 8.73
CA ASP A 474 -20.82 -40.12 8.37
C ASP A 474 -20.92 -40.00 6.84
N PRO A 475 -21.09 -41.08 6.08
CA PRO A 475 -21.17 -41.03 4.61
C PRO A 475 -22.42 -40.28 4.11
N GLY A 476 -23.32 -39.87 5.01
CA GLY A 476 -24.54 -39.13 4.70
C GLY A 476 -24.39 -37.60 4.65
N ASP A 477 -23.34 -37.03 5.23
CA ASP A 477 -23.17 -35.58 5.21
C ASP A 477 -22.55 -35.07 3.88
N PRO A 478 -23.16 -34.05 3.23
CA PRO A 478 -22.70 -33.54 1.94
C PRO A 478 -21.32 -32.92 1.96
N TRP A 479 -20.91 -32.30 3.08
CA TRP A 479 -19.57 -31.65 3.19
C TRP A 479 -18.48 -32.69 3.37
N LEU A 480 -18.68 -33.68 4.23
CA LEU A 480 -17.76 -34.79 4.46
C LEU A 480 -17.62 -35.64 3.19
N HIS A 481 -18.75 -35.94 2.50
CA HIS A 481 -18.70 -36.58 1.19
C HIS A 481 -17.88 -35.77 0.17
N THR A 482 -18.06 -34.45 0.12
CA THR A 482 -17.30 -33.58 -0.77
C THR A 482 -15.81 -33.61 -0.44
N ALA A 483 -15.42 -33.51 0.84
CA ALA A 483 -14.01 -33.58 1.25
C ALA A 483 -13.36 -34.90 0.88
N ASN A 484 -14.03 -36.05 1.17
CA ASN A 484 -13.54 -37.37 0.81
C ASN A 484 -13.41 -37.56 -0.71
N SER A 485 -14.37 -37.05 -1.48
CA SER A 485 -14.29 -37.09 -2.95
C SER A 485 -13.13 -36.29 -3.49
N LEU A 486 -12.89 -35.08 -2.98
CA LEU A 486 -11.74 -34.24 -3.35
C LEU A 486 -10.41 -34.89 -2.93
N ALA A 487 -10.33 -35.44 -1.75
CA ALA A 487 -9.16 -36.20 -1.30
C ALA A 487 -8.84 -37.38 -2.23
N SER A 488 -9.85 -38.03 -2.82
CA SER A 488 -9.62 -39.14 -3.75
C SER A 488 -8.91 -38.74 -5.05
N VAL A 489 -8.97 -37.47 -5.48
CA VAL A 489 -8.32 -36.96 -6.70
C VAL A 489 -6.83 -37.33 -6.76
N TRP A 490 -6.16 -37.30 -5.64
CA TRP A 490 -4.72 -37.59 -5.54
C TRP A 490 -4.39 -39.05 -5.79
N ARG A 491 -5.36 -39.94 -5.54
CA ARG A 491 -5.23 -41.40 -5.76
C ARG A 491 -5.76 -41.83 -7.12
N THR A 492 -6.91 -41.30 -7.56
CA THR A 492 -7.64 -41.77 -8.73
C THR A 492 -7.59 -40.85 -9.92
N GLY A 493 -7.11 -39.63 -9.72
CA GLY A 493 -7.19 -38.52 -10.72
C GLY A 493 -8.53 -37.79 -10.70
N GLY A 494 -8.66 -36.78 -11.57
CA GLY A 494 -9.87 -35.97 -11.71
C GLY A 494 -11.00 -36.75 -12.40
N THR A 495 -12.24 -36.53 -11.94
CA THR A 495 -13.47 -37.07 -12.50
C THR A 495 -14.56 -36.01 -12.48
N ASP A 496 -15.66 -36.20 -13.23
CA ASP A 496 -16.80 -35.28 -13.19
C ASP A 496 -17.40 -35.13 -11.78
N VAL A 497 -17.36 -36.19 -10.96
CA VAL A 497 -17.82 -36.14 -9.57
C VAL A 497 -16.93 -35.24 -8.73
N THR A 498 -15.60 -35.41 -8.84
CA THR A 498 -14.63 -34.57 -8.10
C THR A 498 -14.67 -33.14 -8.57
N SER A 499 -14.92 -32.87 -9.84
CA SER A 499 -15.14 -31.54 -10.34
C SER A 499 -16.41 -30.87 -9.81
N ALA A 500 -17.51 -31.63 -9.70
CA ALA A 500 -18.75 -31.13 -9.08
C ALA A 500 -18.54 -30.83 -7.60
N CYS A 501 -17.78 -31.65 -6.89
CA CYS A 501 -17.37 -31.42 -5.50
C CYS A 501 -16.47 -30.18 -5.37
N ALA A 502 -15.52 -29.98 -6.29
CA ALA A 502 -14.64 -28.81 -6.31
C ALA A 502 -15.45 -27.51 -6.49
N GLU A 503 -16.37 -27.50 -7.47
CA GLU A 503 -17.26 -26.35 -7.69
C GLU A 503 -18.14 -26.06 -6.47
N ARG A 504 -18.61 -27.08 -5.75
CA ARG A 504 -19.37 -26.90 -4.53
C ARG A 504 -18.54 -26.17 -3.47
N ILE A 505 -17.28 -26.54 -3.25
CA ILE A 505 -16.37 -25.87 -2.32
C ILE A 505 -16.14 -24.41 -2.78
N LEU A 506 -15.77 -24.20 -4.04
CA LEU A 506 -15.44 -22.90 -4.57
C LEU A 506 -16.62 -21.90 -4.55
N GLN A 507 -17.85 -22.39 -4.72
CA GLN A 507 -19.06 -21.56 -4.69
C GLN A 507 -19.58 -21.26 -3.29
N ASN A 508 -19.35 -22.15 -2.31
CA ASN A 508 -19.95 -22.07 -1.00
C ASN A 508 -18.95 -21.73 0.12
N CYS A 509 -17.63 -21.90 -0.08
CA CYS A 509 -16.60 -21.51 0.86
C CYS A 509 -16.09 -20.12 0.49
N ARG A 510 -16.13 -19.19 1.45
CA ARG A 510 -15.41 -17.92 1.32
C ARG A 510 -13.96 -18.11 1.75
N LEU A 511 -13.07 -17.30 1.20
CA LEU A 511 -11.69 -17.26 1.64
C LEU A 511 -11.64 -16.87 3.13
N SER A 512 -11.10 -17.72 3.95
CA SER A 512 -11.07 -17.58 5.42
C SER A 512 -9.82 -18.23 5.99
N ASP A 513 -9.65 -18.09 7.30
CA ASP A 513 -8.49 -18.69 8.00
C ASP A 513 -8.51 -20.21 8.01
N THR A 514 -9.63 -20.87 7.70
CA THR A 514 -9.77 -22.33 7.67
C THR A 514 -9.92 -22.92 6.27
N SER A 515 -10.27 -22.12 5.27
CA SER A 515 -10.68 -22.61 3.96
C SER A 515 -9.61 -22.59 2.87
N LEU A 516 -8.43 -22.00 3.12
CA LEU A 516 -7.39 -21.80 2.08
C LEU A 516 -7.00 -23.10 1.38
N GLU A 517 -6.67 -24.15 2.15
CA GLU A 517 -6.23 -25.43 1.62
C GLU A 517 -7.39 -26.20 0.97
N ALA A 518 -8.61 -26.04 1.47
CA ALA A 518 -9.80 -26.60 0.85
C ALA A 518 -10.06 -26.00 -0.53
N LEU A 519 -10.00 -24.66 -0.65
CA LEU A 519 -10.11 -23.93 -1.91
C LEU A 519 -8.96 -24.29 -2.87
N ALA A 520 -7.73 -24.38 -2.36
CA ALA A 520 -6.56 -24.79 -3.12
C ALA A 520 -6.71 -26.22 -3.67
N THR A 521 -7.20 -27.16 -2.85
CA THR A 521 -7.46 -28.53 -3.26
C THR A 521 -8.55 -28.58 -4.35
N ALA A 522 -9.61 -27.79 -4.22
CA ALA A 522 -10.67 -27.71 -5.20
C ALA A 522 -10.17 -27.14 -6.55
N ILE A 523 -9.36 -26.08 -6.52
CA ILE A 523 -8.72 -25.52 -7.74
C ILE A 523 -7.88 -26.57 -8.44
N LEU A 524 -7.03 -27.31 -7.70
CA LEU A 524 -6.20 -28.36 -8.30
C LEU A 524 -7.02 -29.53 -8.81
N ALA A 525 -8.12 -29.90 -8.14
CA ALA A 525 -9.02 -30.93 -8.63
C ALA A 525 -9.62 -30.61 -10.00
N LEU A 526 -10.06 -29.35 -10.20
CA LEU A 526 -10.51 -28.86 -11.51
C LEU A 526 -9.40 -28.93 -12.57
N ALA A 527 -8.18 -28.59 -12.20
CA ALA A 527 -7.03 -28.62 -13.10
C ALA A 527 -6.66 -30.05 -13.53
N HIS A 528 -6.95 -31.06 -12.70
CA HIS A 528 -6.71 -32.48 -13.01
C HIS A 528 -7.85 -33.14 -13.80
N ASP A 529 -9.00 -32.48 -13.97
CA ASP A 529 -10.16 -32.95 -14.76
C ASP A 529 -10.35 -32.13 -16.05
N ASP A 530 -9.27 -31.69 -16.69
CA ASP A 530 -9.26 -30.90 -17.95
C ASP A 530 -10.09 -29.59 -17.91
N LYS A 531 -10.35 -29.08 -16.70
CA LYS A 531 -11.07 -27.82 -16.46
C LYS A 531 -10.10 -26.69 -16.04
N ALA A 532 -8.90 -26.67 -16.65
CA ALA A 532 -7.82 -25.76 -16.30
C ALA A 532 -8.19 -24.26 -16.40
N ASP A 533 -9.03 -23.87 -17.38
CA ASP A 533 -9.49 -22.49 -17.54
C ASP A 533 -10.37 -22.04 -16.35
N ARG A 534 -11.23 -22.94 -15.84
CA ARG A 534 -12.05 -22.65 -14.66
C ARG A 534 -11.20 -22.58 -13.40
N ALA A 535 -10.23 -23.49 -13.26
CA ALA A 535 -9.28 -23.48 -12.15
C ALA A 535 -8.49 -22.16 -12.10
N GLU A 536 -8.01 -21.66 -13.23
CA GLU A 536 -7.32 -20.37 -13.34
C GLU A 536 -8.24 -19.19 -13.02
N GLY A 537 -9.48 -19.21 -13.51
CA GLY A 537 -10.48 -18.18 -13.20
C GLY A 537 -10.76 -18.06 -11.70
N TRP A 538 -10.99 -19.19 -11.01
CA TRP A 538 -11.15 -19.22 -9.57
C TRP A 538 -9.89 -18.77 -8.81
N CYS A 539 -8.72 -19.23 -9.24
CA CYS A 539 -7.45 -18.85 -8.62
C CYS A 539 -7.20 -17.33 -8.72
N THR A 540 -7.52 -16.72 -9.86
CA THR A 540 -7.40 -15.27 -10.09
C THR A 540 -8.37 -14.50 -9.20
N SER A 541 -9.66 -14.88 -9.21
CA SER A 541 -10.70 -14.19 -8.41
C SER A 541 -10.42 -14.23 -6.90
N LEU A 542 -10.02 -15.41 -6.39
CA LEU A 542 -9.64 -15.54 -4.98
C LEU A 542 -8.34 -14.77 -4.66
N GLY A 543 -7.41 -14.69 -5.62
CA GLY A 543 -6.18 -13.90 -5.49
C GLY A 543 -6.47 -12.40 -5.41
N GLU A 544 -7.42 -11.88 -6.18
CA GLU A 544 -7.89 -10.49 -6.12
C GLU A 544 -8.62 -10.22 -4.79
N GLU A 545 -9.45 -11.15 -4.32
CA GLU A 545 -10.09 -11.06 -3.00
C GLU A 545 -9.05 -11.00 -1.88
N ALA A 546 -8.03 -11.87 -1.91
CA ALA A 546 -6.95 -11.89 -0.92
C ALA A 546 -6.17 -10.57 -0.90
N GLU A 547 -5.90 -9.98 -2.06
CA GLU A 547 -5.22 -8.70 -2.20
C GLU A 547 -6.07 -7.55 -1.64
N TYR A 548 -7.34 -7.49 -2.00
CA TYR A 548 -8.29 -6.50 -1.48
C TYR A 548 -8.40 -6.54 0.05
N ARG A 549 -8.37 -7.75 0.64
CA ARG A 549 -8.45 -7.98 2.08
C ARG A 549 -7.11 -7.86 2.81
N GLY A 550 -6.03 -7.49 2.13
CA GLY A 550 -4.69 -7.38 2.71
C GLY A 550 -4.13 -8.71 3.25
N ALA A 551 -4.68 -9.86 2.81
CA ALA A 551 -4.31 -11.18 3.28
C ALA A 551 -3.11 -11.74 2.50
N ILE A 552 -1.93 -11.24 2.83
CA ILE A 552 -0.67 -11.48 2.11
C ILE A 552 -0.35 -12.98 1.98
N THR A 553 -0.57 -13.77 3.04
CA THR A 553 -0.33 -15.22 3.04
C THR A 553 -1.22 -15.94 2.02
N TRP A 554 -2.50 -15.58 1.96
CA TRP A 554 -3.42 -16.18 0.98
C TRP A 554 -3.06 -15.80 -0.43
N LYS A 555 -2.74 -14.53 -0.67
CA LYS A 555 -2.30 -14.02 -1.98
C LYS A 555 -1.08 -14.78 -2.48
N ALA A 556 -0.05 -14.91 -1.64
CA ALA A 556 1.17 -15.61 -1.99
C ALA A 556 0.90 -17.09 -2.37
N MET A 557 0.05 -17.77 -1.59
CA MET A 557 -0.29 -19.18 -1.88
C MET A 557 -1.09 -19.32 -3.18
N LEU A 558 -2.07 -18.44 -3.42
CA LEU A 558 -2.85 -18.46 -4.67
C LEU A 558 -1.99 -18.13 -5.89
N ASP A 559 -1.03 -17.20 -5.78
CA ASP A 559 -0.04 -16.95 -6.83
C ASP A 559 0.84 -18.19 -7.10
N ALA A 560 1.25 -18.92 -6.06
CA ALA A 560 2.00 -20.17 -6.22
C ALA A 560 1.19 -21.27 -6.92
N ILE A 561 -0.11 -21.39 -6.59
CA ILE A 561 -1.03 -22.30 -7.27
C ILE A 561 -1.22 -21.88 -8.73
N GLY A 562 -1.49 -20.60 -8.98
CA GLY A 562 -1.61 -20.02 -10.32
C GLY A 562 -0.37 -20.27 -11.18
N ALA A 563 0.84 -20.15 -10.59
CA ALA A 563 2.08 -20.51 -11.26
C ALA A 563 2.09 -21.96 -11.75
N SER A 564 1.63 -22.91 -10.91
CA SER A 564 1.57 -24.33 -11.27
C SER A 564 0.53 -24.59 -12.38
N LEU A 565 -0.60 -23.89 -12.39
CA LEU A 565 -1.62 -23.97 -13.45
C LEU A 565 -1.08 -23.49 -14.79
N ARG A 566 -0.41 -22.34 -14.81
CA ARG A 566 0.23 -21.79 -16.01
C ARG A 566 1.33 -22.71 -16.56
N LEU A 567 2.12 -23.29 -15.67
CA LEU A 567 3.16 -24.26 -16.06
C LEU A 567 2.56 -25.46 -16.79
N ARG A 568 1.48 -26.05 -16.29
CA ARG A 568 0.75 -27.16 -16.98
C ARG A 568 0.24 -26.74 -18.37
N ARG A 569 -0.22 -25.50 -18.52
CA ARG A 569 -0.66 -24.95 -19.82
C ARG A 569 0.50 -24.66 -20.78
N GLY A 570 1.75 -24.81 -20.33
CA GLY A 570 2.95 -24.53 -21.11
C GLY A 570 3.33 -23.04 -21.15
N ASP A 571 2.65 -22.19 -20.38
CA ASP A 571 3.02 -20.79 -20.17
C ASP A 571 4.15 -20.71 -19.11
N VAL A 572 5.36 -21.04 -19.55
CA VAL A 572 6.55 -21.06 -18.69
C VAL A 572 6.90 -19.65 -18.18
N PRO A 573 6.88 -18.59 -19.03
CA PRO A 573 7.16 -17.23 -18.54
C PRO A 573 6.17 -16.78 -17.46
N GLY A 574 4.87 -16.97 -17.69
CA GLY A 574 3.85 -16.61 -16.70
C GLY A 574 3.93 -17.43 -15.41
N ALA A 575 4.37 -18.68 -15.48
CA ALA A 575 4.64 -19.50 -14.28
C ALA A 575 5.83 -18.97 -13.47
N VAL A 576 6.90 -18.51 -14.14
CA VAL A 576 8.06 -17.89 -13.50
C VAL A 576 7.67 -16.57 -12.84
N GLU A 577 6.90 -15.73 -13.55
CA GLU A 577 6.42 -14.45 -13.03
C GLU A 577 5.61 -14.63 -11.73
N LEU A 578 4.56 -15.48 -11.79
CA LEU A 578 3.70 -15.73 -10.62
C LEU A 578 4.45 -16.39 -9.47
N GLY A 579 5.29 -17.38 -9.74
CA GLY A 579 6.08 -18.05 -8.71
C GLY A 579 7.09 -17.12 -8.03
N THR A 580 7.74 -16.25 -8.80
CA THR A 580 8.66 -15.25 -8.26
C THR A 580 7.91 -14.20 -7.45
N ARG A 581 6.74 -13.75 -7.91
CA ARG A 581 5.87 -12.84 -7.18
C ARG A 581 5.42 -13.45 -5.86
N ALA A 582 5.01 -14.72 -5.85
CA ALA A 582 4.61 -15.43 -4.64
C ALA A 582 5.73 -15.42 -3.57
N LEU A 583 6.96 -15.74 -3.97
CA LEU A 583 8.13 -15.70 -3.06
C LEU A 583 8.53 -14.28 -2.63
N GLY A 584 8.25 -13.25 -3.46
CA GLY A 584 8.49 -11.85 -3.12
C GLY A 584 7.39 -11.23 -2.25
N THR A 585 6.17 -11.78 -2.29
CA THR A 585 5.03 -11.30 -1.51
C THR A 585 5.10 -11.75 -0.05
N LEU A 586 5.63 -12.94 0.20
CA LEU A 586 5.75 -13.53 1.54
C LEU A 586 7.20 -13.95 1.80
N ASP A 587 7.81 -13.43 2.85
CA ASP A 587 9.18 -13.77 3.24
C ASP A 587 9.34 -15.26 3.56
N ALA A 588 10.50 -15.81 3.28
CA ALA A 588 10.78 -17.24 3.41
C ALA A 588 10.39 -17.87 4.76
N PRO A 589 10.65 -17.25 5.94
CA PRO A 589 10.23 -17.79 7.23
C PRO A 589 8.70 -17.92 7.38
N ASN A 590 7.95 -17.05 6.68
CA ASN A 590 6.50 -17.01 6.76
C ASN A 590 5.80 -18.10 5.95
N TRP A 591 6.50 -18.71 5.01
CA TRP A 591 5.97 -19.81 4.20
C TRP A 591 5.83 -21.13 4.94
N GLY A 592 6.57 -21.35 6.02
CA GLY A 592 6.61 -22.66 6.67
C GLY A 592 6.93 -23.76 5.66
N VAL A 593 6.26 -24.92 5.78
CA VAL A 593 6.44 -26.06 4.85
C VAL A 593 5.86 -25.80 3.46
N ALA A 594 4.95 -24.83 3.33
CA ALA A 594 4.30 -24.50 2.06
C ALA A 594 5.25 -23.85 1.04
N ILE A 595 6.44 -23.37 1.44
CA ILE A 595 7.46 -22.83 0.52
C ILE A 595 7.85 -23.82 -0.58
N SER A 596 7.74 -25.10 -0.29
CA SER A 596 8.00 -26.18 -1.24
C SER A 596 7.17 -26.08 -2.53
N TYR A 597 5.97 -25.51 -2.49
CA TYR A 597 5.09 -25.36 -3.67
C TYR A 597 5.64 -24.37 -4.72
N PRO A 598 5.87 -23.10 -4.41
CA PRO A 598 6.43 -22.15 -5.39
C PRO A 598 7.84 -22.58 -5.81
N LEU A 599 8.68 -23.12 -4.91
CA LEU A 599 10.03 -23.57 -5.25
C LEU A 599 10.00 -24.74 -6.25
N ALA A 600 9.12 -25.73 -6.05
CA ALA A 600 8.98 -26.86 -6.98
C ALA A 600 8.53 -26.37 -8.37
N THR A 601 7.57 -25.49 -8.43
CA THR A 601 7.04 -24.92 -9.68
C THR A 601 8.12 -24.13 -10.43
N LEU A 602 8.82 -23.23 -9.76
CA LEU A 602 9.91 -22.44 -10.34
C LEU A 602 11.05 -23.32 -10.83
N LEU A 603 11.40 -24.35 -10.07
CA LEU A 603 12.46 -25.28 -10.45
C LEU A 603 12.12 -26.02 -11.74
N ILE A 604 10.89 -26.52 -11.89
CA ILE A 604 10.41 -27.15 -13.13
C ILE A 604 10.36 -26.12 -14.28
N ALA A 605 9.83 -24.92 -14.04
CA ALA A 605 9.71 -23.89 -15.04
C ALA A 605 11.05 -23.44 -15.61
N HIS A 606 12.02 -23.12 -14.76
CA HIS A 606 13.39 -22.78 -15.19
C HIS A 606 14.08 -23.95 -15.88
N THR A 607 13.89 -25.17 -15.39
CA THR A 607 14.43 -26.38 -16.05
C THR A 607 13.86 -26.57 -17.46
N ALA A 608 12.55 -26.38 -17.60
CA ALA A 608 11.87 -26.50 -18.89
C ALA A 608 12.29 -25.41 -19.89
N ALA A 609 12.58 -24.20 -19.38
CA ALA A 609 13.12 -23.09 -20.17
C ALA A 609 14.62 -23.28 -20.56
N GLY A 610 15.33 -24.24 -19.95
CA GLY A 610 16.79 -24.39 -20.06
C GLY A 610 17.59 -23.34 -19.28
N ALA A 611 16.93 -22.58 -18.39
CA ALA A 611 17.54 -21.56 -17.54
C ALA A 611 18.18 -22.20 -16.30
N PHE A 612 19.17 -23.05 -16.50
CA PHE A 612 19.76 -23.88 -15.42
C PHE A 612 20.45 -23.07 -14.32
N LYS A 613 20.90 -21.84 -14.62
CA LYS A 613 21.46 -20.95 -13.60
C LYS A 613 20.38 -20.48 -12.62
N ASP A 614 19.21 -20.14 -13.13
CA ASP A 614 18.09 -19.68 -12.34
C ASP A 614 17.47 -20.87 -11.56
N ALA A 615 17.36 -22.03 -12.20
CA ALA A 615 16.99 -23.26 -11.51
C ALA A 615 17.95 -23.59 -10.34
N ALA A 616 19.26 -23.44 -10.53
CA ALA A 616 20.23 -23.62 -9.45
C ALA A 616 20.12 -22.51 -8.37
N ALA A 617 19.65 -21.31 -8.71
CA ALA A 617 19.36 -20.28 -7.72
C ALA A 617 18.17 -20.67 -6.82
N VAL A 618 17.10 -21.24 -7.40
CA VAL A 618 15.96 -21.77 -6.63
C VAL A 618 16.42 -22.83 -5.62
N LEU A 619 17.36 -23.70 -5.96
CA LEU A 619 17.89 -24.73 -5.06
C LEU A 619 18.67 -24.17 -3.85
N ARG A 620 19.06 -22.89 -3.85
CA ARG A 620 19.71 -22.25 -2.69
C ARG A 620 18.74 -21.74 -1.63
N HIS A 621 17.45 -21.69 -1.92
CA HIS A 621 16.46 -21.35 -0.91
C HIS A 621 16.39 -22.45 0.15
N PRO A 622 16.48 -22.11 1.45
CA PRO A 622 16.38 -23.09 2.51
C PRO A 622 14.98 -23.69 2.55
N LEU A 623 14.88 -25.00 2.64
CA LEU A 623 13.64 -25.71 2.89
C LEU A 623 13.61 -26.11 4.37
N PRO A 624 12.52 -25.82 5.13
CA PRO A 624 12.41 -26.30 6.51
C PRO A 624 12.50 -27.82 6.60
N ASP A 625 13.14 -28.34 7.64
CA ASP A 625 13.30 -29.80 7.81
C ASP A 625 11.95 -30.53 7.80
N ALA A 626 10.93 -29.95 8.43
CA ALA A 626 9.58 -30.51 8.45
C ALA A 626 8.95 -30.63 7.04
N ALA A 627 9.38 -29.82 6.06
CA ALA A 627 8.85 -29.89 4.70
C ALA A 627 9.15 -31.21 4.00
N TRP A 628 10.26 -31.87 4.34
CA TRP A 628 10.62 -33.15 3.71
C TRP A 628 9.62 -34.29 3.98
N GLY A 629 8.85 -34.21 5.06
CA GLY A 629 7.76 -35.13 5.38
C GLY A 629 6.41 -34.79 4.78
N THR A 630 6.30 -33.73 3.97
CA THR A 630 5.04 -33.24 3.39
C THR A 630 4.91 -33.59 1.91
N LEU A 631 3.67 -33.52 1.37
CA LEU A 631 3.45 -33.64 -0.08
C LEU A 631 4.13 -32.52 -0.89
N GLY A 632 4.25 -31.33 -0.31
CA GLY A 632 5.03 -30.24 -0.88
C GLY A 632 6.51 -30.60 -1.04
N GLY A 633 7.10 -31.25 -0.03
CA GLY A 633 8.46 -31.77 -0.08
C GLY A 633 8.65 -32.85 -1.14
N VAL A 634 7.69 -33.77 -1.28
CA VAL A 634 7.70 -34.77 -2.36
C VAL A 634 7.68 -34.11 -3.75
N ARG A 635 6.85 -33.07 -3.94
CA ARG A 635 6.80 -32.29 -5.18
C ARG A 635 8.13 -31.59 -5.47
N TYR A 636 8.77 -31.04 -4.44
CA TYR A 636 10.07 -30.39 -4.58
C TYR A 636 11.17 -31.39 -4.91
N LEU A 637 11.22 -32.56 -4.26
CA LEU A 637 12.16 -33.63 -4.60
C LEU A 637 12.01 -34.09 -6.05
N ARG A 638 10.77 -34.29 -6.50
CA ARG A 638 10.47 -34.61 -7.88
C ARG A 638 10.98 -33.51 -8.84
N ALA A 639 10.72 -32.24 -8.56
CA ALA A 639 11.20 -31.11 -9.34
C ALA A 639 12.74 -31.07 -9.42
N ARG A 640 13.41 -31.34 -8.29
CA ARG A 640 14.89 -31.43 -8.22
C ARG A 640 15.41 -32.63 -9.01
N GLY A 641 14.70 -33.76 -8.98
CA GLY A 641 15.00 -34.91 -9.81
C GLY A 641 14.97 -34.58 -11.31
N HIS A 642 13.96 -33.86 -11.78
CA HIS A 642 13.88 -33.38 -13.17
C HIS A 642 15.01 -32.42 -13.53
N PHE A 643 15.39 -31.50 -12.64
CA PHE A 643 16.55 -30.64 -12.83
C PHE A 643 17.86 -31.45 -12.94
N HIS A 644 18.03 -32.47 -12.10
CA HIS A 644 19.20 -33.36 -12.16
C HIS A 644 19.24 -34.15 -13.47
N LEU A 645 18.10 -34.62 -13.99
CA LEU A 645 18.04 -35.28 -15.29
C LEU A 645 18.44 -34.32 -16.42
N ALA A 646 17.89 -33.11 -16.41
CA ALA A 646 18.18 -32.11 -17.43
C ALA A 646 19.65 -31.63 -17.44
N THR A 647 20.33 -31.78 -16.27
CA THR A 647 21.76 -31.42 -16.11
C THR A 647 22.71 -32.62 -16.13
N ASN A 648 22.26 -33.78 -16.66
CA ASN A 648 23.04 -35.03 -16.76
C ASN A 648 23.56 -35.58 -15.42
N ARG A 649 22.82 -35.36 -14.33
CA ARG A 649 23.12 -35.87 -12.98
C ARG A 649 22.21 -37.04 -12.63
N GLY A 650 22.18 -38.11 -13.46
CA GLY A 650 21.22 -39.19 -13.36
C GLY A 650 21.19 -39.90 -12.00
N LEU A 651 22.32 -40.11 -11.36
CA LEU A 651 22.38 -40.75 -10.01
C LEU A 651 21.70 -39.88 -8.94
N ALA A 652 21.88 -38.55 -9.00
CA ALA A 652 21.23 -37.65 -8.07
C ALA A 652 19.71 -37.62 -8.32
N ALA A 653 19.26 -37.66 -9.57
CA ALA A 653 17.84 -37.79 -9.90
C ALA A 653 17.22 -39.06 -9.35
N VAL A 654 17.90 -40.23 -9.52
CA VAL A 654 17.44 -41.51 -8.96
C VAL A 654 17.33 -41.46 -7.42
N SER A 655 18.32 -40.82 -6.76
CA SER A 655 18.33 -40.67 -5.29
C SER A 655 17.11 -39.87 -4.82
N ASP A 656 16.80 -38.70 -5.47
CA ASP A 656 15.66 -37.87 -5.11
C ASP A 656 14.33 -38.58 -5.33
N LEU A 657 14.18 -39.28 -6.45
CA LEU A 657 12.96 -39.99 -6.78
C LEU A 657 12.75 -41.25 -5.93
N GLN A 658 13.82 -41.89 -5.50
CA GLN A 658 13.77 -42.96 -4.48
C GLN A 658 13.38 -42.41 -3.10
N GLN A 659 13.79 -41.17 -2.78
CA GLN A 659 13.35 -40.51 -1.56
C GLN A 659 11.84 -40.20 -1.62
N CYS A 660 11.31 -39.75 -2.77
CA CYS A 660 9.87 -39.61 -2.97
C CYS A 660 9.13 -40.94 -2.67
N ARG A 661 9.62 -42.05 -3.23
CA ARG A 661 9.06 -43.38 -2.96
C ARG A 661 9.06 -43.72 -1.48
N ARG A 662 10.18 -43.49 -0.77
CA ARG A 662 10.28 -43.81 0.66
C ARG A 662 9.26 -43.02 1.48
N ILE A 663 9.18 -41.68 1.27
CA ILE A 663 8.25 -40.81 2.02
C ILE A 663 6.80 -41.28 1.80
N LEU A 664 6.41 -41.53 0.55
CA LEU A 664 5.06 -41.98 0.23
C LEU A 664 4.75 -43.35 0.84
N HIS A 665 5.71 -44.30 0.81
CA HIS A 665 5.54 -45.64 1.38
C HIS A 665 5.46 -45.61 2.90
N GLU A 666 6.31 -44.84 3.59
CA GLU A 666 6.27 -44.67 5.05
C GLU A 666 4.95 -44.06 5.54
N GLN A 667 4.28 -43.29 4.71
CA GLN A 667 2.99 -42.65 5.01
C GLN A 667 1.78 -43.44 4.49
N ASP A 668 1.98 -44.62 3.90
CA ASP A 668 0.94 -45.44 3.26
C ASP A 668 0.13 -44.69 2.20
N LEU A 669 0.82 -43.88 1.41
CA LEU A 669 0.19 -43.01 0.41
C LEU A 669 0.38 -43.55 -1.01
N GLU A 670 -0.72 -43.95 -1.62
CA GLU A 670 -0.77 -44.27 -3.06
C GLU A 670 -1.21 -43.07 -3.88
N LEU A 671 -0.26 -42.13 -4.15
CA LEU A 671 -0.53 -40.89 -4.88
C LEU A 671 0.02 -40.90 -6.30
N ALA A 672 0.19 -42.08 -6.89
CA ALA A 672 0.77 -42.22 -8.22
C ALA A 672 -0.06 -41.55 -9.35
N ALA A 673 -1.32 -41.28 -9.12
CA ALA A 673 -2.17 -40.57 -10.11
C ALA A 673 -1.72 -39.11 -10.34
N VAL A 674 -1.39 -38.38 -9.27
CA VAL A 674 -1.04 -36.93 -9.36
C VAL A 674 0.46 -36.69 -9.24
N LEU A 675 1.18 -37.61 -8.60
CA LEU A 675 2.63 -37.56 -8.41
C LEU A 675 3.28 -38.80 -9.06
N PRO A 676 3.54 -38.79 -10.39
CA PRO A 676 4.00 -39.96 -11.12
C PRO A 676 5.47 -40.29 -10.90
N TRP A 677 5.89 -40.41 -9.64
CA TRP A 677 7.27 -40.70 -9.26
C TRP A 677 7.81 -42.00 -9.88
N GLN A 678 6.96 -42.99 -10.12
CA GLN A 678 7.34 -44.25 -10.77
C GLN A 678 7.76 -44.04 -12.23
N ALA A 679 6.99 -43.22 -12.97
CA ALA A 679 7.32 -42.90 -14.34
C ALA A 679 8.57 -42.01 -14.44
N ASP A 680 8.73 -41.05 -13.51
CA ASP A 680 9.93 -40.21 -13.41
C ASP A 680 11.17 -41.02 -13.03
N LEU A 681 11.05 -41.96 -12.10
CA LEU A 681 12.13 -42.87 -11.72
C LEU A 681 12.48 -43.83 -12.88
N ALA A 682 11.48 -44.23 -13.67
CA ALA A 682 11.71 -45.01 -14.88
C ALA A 682 12.50 -44.18 -15.93
N GLU A 683 12.17 -42.91 -16.13
CA GLU A 683 12.88 -42.00 -17.02
C GLU A 683 14.33 -41.80 -16.56
N ALA A 684 14.55 -41.63 -15.24
CA ALA A 684 15.86 -41.49 -14.66
C ALA A 684 16.74 -42.73 -14.89
N ASN A 685 16.19 -43.96 -14.66
CA ASN A 685 16.89 -45.21 -14.93
C ASN A 685 17.18 -45.41 -16.42
N LEU A 686 16.25 -45.00 -17.31
CA LEU A 686 16.50 -45.06 -18.75
C LEU A 686 17.67 -44.18 -19.15
N GLY A 687 17.76 -42.97 -18.59
CA GLY A 687 18.90 -42.06 -18.80
C GLY A 687 20.24 -42.61 -18.33
N LEU A 688 20.24 -43.49 -17.33
CA LEU A 688 21.43 -44.20 -16.85
C LEU A 688 21.73 -45.53 -17.62
N GLY A 689 20.88 -45.89 -18.60
CA GLY A 689 21.04 -47.15 -19.36
C GLY A 689 20.43 -48.38 -18.66
N ASN A 690 19.76 -48.23 -17.52
CA ASN A 690 19.10 -49.31 -16.76
C ASN A 690 17.73 -49.63 -17.41
N THR A 691 17.70 -50.05 -18.69
CA THR A 691 16.50 -50.18 -19.51
C THR A 691 15.51 -51.20 -18.91
N ALA A 692 15.99 -52.31 -18.36
CA ALA A 692 15.13 -53.34 -17.72
C ALA A 692 14.35 -52.79 -16.55
N ILE A 693 15.01 -52.04 -15.66
CA ILE A 693 14.41 -51.36 -14.49
C ILE A 693 13.39 -50.31 -14.97
N ALA A 694 13.76 -49.51 -15.96
CA ALA A 694 12.90 -48.48 -16.52
C ALA A 694 11.59 -49.04 -17.10
N VAL A 695 11.65 -50.13 -17.83
CA VAL A 695 10.50 -50.85 -18.41
C VAL A 695 9.60 -51.41 -17.31
N GLU A 696 10.17 -51.99 -16.28
CA GLU A 696 9.40 -52.58 -15.17
C GLU A 696 8.66 -51.50 -14.37
N LEU A 697 9.33 -50.38 -14.02
CA LEU A 697 8.71 -49.25 -13.33
C LEU A 697 7.60 -48.61 -14.17
N ALA A 698 7.81 -48.44 -15.47
CA ALA A 698 6.78 -47.89 -16.35
C ALA A 698 5.57 -48.80 -16.49
N LYS A 699 5.76 -50.14 -16.53
CA LYS A 699 4.65 -51.10 -16.50
C LYS A 699 3.89 -51.07 -15.19
N GLN A 700 4.59 -50.99 -14.05
CA GLN A 700 3.98 -50.82 -12.73
C GLN A 700 3.13 -49.53 -12.65
N SER A 701 3.65 -48.42 -13.18
CA SER A 701 2.91 -47.18 -13.26
C SER A 701 1.62 -47.29 -14.09
N LEU A 702 1.60 -48.13 -15.15
CA LEU A 702 0.41 -48.36 -15.98
C LEU A 702 -0.58 -49.38 -15.38
N ALA A 703 -0.12 -50.27 -14.51
CA ALA A 703 -0.94 -51.29 -13.86
C ALA A 703 -1.75 -50.75 -12.68
N GLY A 704 -1.26 -49.64 -12.04
CA GLY A 704 -1.93 -48.93 -10.95
C GLY A 704 -2.95 -47.92 -11.45
N PRO A 705 -3.69 -47.28 -10.50
CA PRO A 705 -4.53 -46.14 -10.83
C PRO A 705 -3.64 -44.97 -11.32
N ALA A 706 -3.78 -44.64 -12.60
CA ALA A 706 -3.00 -43.59 -13.22
C ALA A 706 -3.93 -42.63 -13.91
N ASP A 707 -3.77 -41.32 -13.62
CA ASP A 707 -4.40 -40.27 -14.39
C ASP A 707 -3.82 -40.22 -15.81
N ALA A 708 -4.40 -39.38 -16.66
CA ALA A 708 -3.93 -39.22 -18.04
C ALA A 708 -2.46 -38.76 -18.13
N TYR A 709 -2.02 -37.92 -17.22
CA TYR A 709 -0.64 -37.43 -17.12
C TYR A 709 0.36 -38.56 -16.81
N SER A 710 0.10 -39.33 -15.75
CA SER A 710 0.96 -40.44 -15.31
C SER A 710 1.05 -41.54 -16.38
N ARG A 711 -0.09 -41.79 -17.05
CA ARG A 711 -0.18 -42.72 -18.19
C ARG A 711 0.67 -42.24 -19.36
N GLY A 712 0.60 -40.95 -19.70
CA GLY A 712 1.40 -40.34 -20.78
C GLY A 712 2.90 -40.48 -20.49
N SER A 713 3.34 -40.20 -19.26
CA SER A 713 4.74 -40.30 -18.84
C SER A 713 5.27 -41.75 -18.94
N ALA A 714 4.51 -42.72 -18.45
CA ALA A 714 4.90 -44.12 -18.51
C ALA A 714 4.95 -44.67 -19.94
N LEU A 715 3.97 -44.29 -20.80
CA LEU A 715 3.95 -44.65 -22.23
C LEU A 715 5.15 -44.07 -22.99
N ARG A 716 5.57 -42.84 -22.65
CA ARG A 716 6.76 -42.21 -23.24
C ARG A 716 8.03 -42.96 -22.89
N VAL A 717 8.18 -43.39 -21.62
CA VAL A 717 9.32 -44.19 -21.19
C VAL A 717 9.35 -45.54 -21.90
N LEU A 718 8.22 -46.24 -21.99
CA LEU A 718 8.11 -47.51 -22.72
C LEU A 718 8.45 -47.35 -24.20
N ALA A 719 8.04 -46.24 -24.82
CA ALA A 719 8.39 -45.96 -26.23
C ALA A 719 9.89 -45.78 -26.41
N LEU A 720 10.57 -45.12 -25.47
CA LEU A 720 12.01 -44.88 -25.57
C LEU A 720 12.85 -46.10 -25.20
N ALA A 721 12.39 -46.91 -24.24
CA ALA A 721 13.07 -48.10 -23.72
C ALA A 721 12.80 -49.38 -24.55
N GLY A 722 11.64 -49.41 -25.26
CA GLY A 722 11.16 -50.62 -25.97
C GLY A 722 11.56 -50.68 -27.45
N ASP A 723 10.90 -51.67 -28.12
CA ASP A 723 11.15 -51.95 -29.55
C ASP A 723 10.87 -50.73 -30.43
N ALA A 724 11.74 -50.55 -31.41
CA ALA A 724 11.64 -49.49 -32.43
C ALA A 724 10.33 -49.53 -33.23
N ALA A 725 9.78 -50.70 -33.48
CA ALA A 725 8.53 -50.88 -34.21
C ALA A 725 7.30 -50.37 -33.43
N ALA A 726 7.24 -50.58 -32.12
CA ALA A 726 6.15 -50.14 -31.25
C ALA A 726 6.22 -48.65 -30.88
N ARG A 727 7.37 -48.06 -31.03
CA ARG A 727 7.71 -46.70 -30.57
C ARG A 727 6.76 -45.62 -31.05
N PRO A 728 6.44 -45.51 -32.38
CA PRO A 728 5.53 -44.44 -32.83
C PRO A 728 4.13 -44.56 -32.25
N GLY A 729 3.61 -45.79 -32.14
CA GLY A 729 2.28 -46.03 -31.54
C GLY A 729 2.21 -45.65 -30.05
N LEU A 730 3.27 -45.97 -29.30
CA LEU A 730 3.36 -45.61 -27.87
C LEU A 730 3.50 -44.10 -27.66
N LEU A 731 4.30 -43.40 -28.49
CA LEU A 731 4.46 -41.96 -28.41
C LEU A 731 3.17 -41.22 -28.78
N ASN A 732 2.44 -41.66 -29.77
CA ASN A 732 1.15 -41.07 -30.12
C ASN A 732 0.14 -41.24 -28.99
N ARG A 733 0.06 -42.44 -28.38
CA ARG A 733 -0.78 -42.69 -27.18
C ARG A 733 -0.35 -41.83 -26.01
N ALA A 734 0.95 -41.58 -25.83
CA ALA A 734 1.46 -40.66 -24.79
C ALA A 734 1.03 -39.22 -25.07
N ALA A 735 1.11 -38.77 -26.34
CA ALA A 735 0.67 -37.45 -26.75
C ALA A 735 -0.85 -37.23 -26.54
N GLU A 736 -1.67 -38.26 -26.88
CA GLU A 736 -3.11 -38.22 -26.60
C GLU A 736 -3.41 -38.15 -25.08
N ALA A 737 -2.68 -38.90 -24.26
CA ALA A 737 -2.83 -38.87 -22.82
C ALA A 737 -2.46 -37.49 -22.24
N PHE A 738 -1.38 -36.85 -22.69
CA PHE A 738 -1.02 -35.50 -22.26
C PHE A 738 -2.02 -34.45 -22.78
N LYS A 739 -2.58 -34.65 -23.97
CA LYS A 739 -3.65 -33.79 -24.45
C LYS A 739 -4.91 -33.90 -23.58
N ALA A 740 -5.28 -35.13 -23.20
CA ALA A 740 -6.42 -35.37 -22.32
C ALA A 740 -6.21 -34.85 -20.88
N SER A 741 -4.97 -34.75 -20.41
CA SER A 741 -4.66 -34.17 -19.10
C SER A 741 -4.52 -32.63 -19.13
N GLY A 742 -4.63 -32.01 -20.30
CA GLY A 742 -4.40 -30.56 -20.46
C GLY A 742 -2.94 -30.13 -20.26
N ASP A 743 -1.98 -31.05 -20.05
CA ASP A 743 -0.58 -30.73 -19.86
C ASP A 743 0.15 -30.46 -21.19
N ARG A 744 0.14 -29.18 -21.59
CA ARG A 744 0.77 -28.71 -22.83
C ARG A 744 2.30 -28.77 -22.80
N LEU A 745 2.91 -28.67 -21.58
CA LEU A 745 4.35 -28.76 -21.43
C LEU A 745 4.87 -30.16 -21.80
N GLU A 746 4.26 -31.21 -21.22
CA GLU A 746 4.64 -32.59 -21.48
C GLU A 746 4.25 -33.04 -22.91
N LEU A 747 3.10 -32.55 -23.41
CA LEU A 747 2.72 -32.74 -24.80
C LEU A 747 3.78 -32.20 -25.76
N ALA A 748 4.26 -30.96 -25.55
CA ALA A 748 5.30 -30.36 -26.34
C ALA A 748 6.63 -31.12 -26.29
N LYS A 749 7.00 -31.66 -25.12
CA LYS A 749 8.18 -32.53 -25.00
C LYS A 749 8.02 -33.82 -25.81
N THR A 750 6.84 -34.43 -25.73
CA THR A 750 6.52 -35.67 -26.46
C THR A 750 6.52 -35.44 -27.99
N MET A 751 5.91 -34.35 -28.44
CA MET A 751 5.87 -33.97 -29.88
C MET A 751 7.27 -33.67 -30.43
N ARG A 752 8.13 -33.02 -29.64
CA ARG A 752 9.56 -32.84 -30.01
C ARG A 752 10.27 -34.15 -30.17
N THR A 753 10.01 -35.14 -29.31
CA THR A 753 10.57 -36.49 -29.44
C THR A 753 10.08 -37.18 -30.71
N ILE A 754 8.78 -37.12 -30.99
CA ILE A 754 8.22 -37.67 -32.22
C ILE A 754 8.87 -37.05 -33.48
N ASN A 755 8.94 -35.71 -33.54
CA ASN A 755 9.52 -35.00 -34.68
C ASN A 755 11.00 -35.33 -34.87
N HIS A 756 11.78 -35.41 -33.79
CA HIS A 756 13.20 -35.78 -33.86
C HIS A 756 13.41 -37.22 -34.41
N LEU A 757 12.58 -38.16 -33.98
CA LEU A 757 12.65 -39.55 -34.45
C LEU A 757 12.19 -39.68 -35.91
N SER A 758 11.16 -38.95 -36.32
CA SER A 758 10.70 -38.90 -37.73
C SER A 758 11.79 -38.37 -38.66
N GLN A 759 12.41 -37.25 -38.29
CA GLN A 759 13.55 -36.69 -39.04
C GLN A 759 14.73 -37.64 -39.15
N ARG A 760 15.04 -38.40 -38.08
CA ARG A 760 16.08 -39.45 -38.13
C ARG A 760 15.72 -40.59 -39.06
N ALA A 761 14.45 -41.02 -39.07
CA ALA A 761 13.98 -42.08 -39.95
C ALA A 761 14.00 -41.65 -41.43
N GLU A 762 13.60 -40.40 -41.73
CA GLU A 762 13.68 -39.83 -43.09
C GLU A 762 15.15 -39.75 -43.59
N ARG A 763 16.06 -39.27 -42.69
CA ARG A 763 17.50 -39.25 -43.06
C ARG A 763 18.06 -40.65 -43.28
N ALA A 764 17.70 -41.63 -42.48
CA ALA A 764 18.11 -43.02 -42.66
C ALA A 764 17.49 -43.63 -43.92
N GLY A 765 16.22 -43.37 -44.20
CA GLY A 765 15.54 -43.80 -45.43
C GLY A 765 16.11 -43.16 -46.70
N SER A 766 16.52 -41.89 -46.61
CA SER A 766 17.23 -41.20 -47.70
C SER A 766 18.62 -41.80 -48.00
N LEU A 767 19.39 -42.18 -46.93
CA LEU A 767 20.68 -42.86 -47.10
C LEU A 767 20.52 -44.27 -47.70
N VAL A 768 19.47 -44.98 -47.42
CA VAL A 768 19.20 -46.33 -48.00
C VAL A 768 18.78 -46.21 -49.48
N LYS A 769 18.11 -45.15 -49.91
CA LYS A 769 17.76 -44.89 -51.31
C LYS A 769 18.97 -44.48 -52.13
N THR A 770 20.07 -44.09 -51.58
CA THR A 770 21.26 -43.65 -52.31
C THR A 770 22.24 -44.78 -52.61
N VAL A 771 21.99 -46.02 -52.14
CA VAL A 771 22.95 -47.17 -52.27
C VAL A 771 22.55 -48.18 -53.32
N HIS A 772 21.43 -48.09 -54.13
CA HIS A 772 21.10 -49.07 -55.15
C HIS A 772 20.51 -48.40 -56.40
N VAL A 773 21.39 -48.06 -57.37
CA VAL A 773 21.02 -47.96 -58.79
C VAL A 773 22.14 -48.58 -59.61
N PRO A 774 21.88 -49.72 -60.29
CA PRO A 774 22.81 -50.22 -61.34
C PRO A 774 22.68 -49.32 -62.56
N ARG A 775 23.84 -48.93 -63.10
CA ARG A 775 23.93 -48.31 -64.49
C ARG A 775 23.38 -49.21 -65.61
N GLN A 776 22.37 -48.75 -66.31
CA GLN A 776 22.20 -49.04 -67.67
C GLN A 776 21.73 -47.83 -68.44
N GLY A 777 22.41 -47.61 -69.55
CA GLY A 777 22.36 -46.42 -70.32
C GLY A 777 21.18 -46.25 -71.30
N ARG A 778 21.16 -45.10 -71.85
CA ARG A 778 20.66 -44.62 -73.15
C ARG A 778 19.67 -43.49 -73.12
N SER A 779 20.09 -42.48 -73.84
CA SER A 779 19.38 -41.60 -74.78
C SER A 779 18.62 -40.39 -74.22
N ARG A 780 19.21 -39.23 -74.51
CA ARG A 780 18.56 -37.91 -74.57
C ARG A 780 17.41 -37.91 -75.57
N PRO A 781 16.37 -37.18 -75.33
CA PRO A 781 16.11 -36.03 -76.22
C PRO A 781 15.69 -34.75 -75.46
N ALA A 782 15.95 -33.71 -76.14
CA ALA A 782 15.76 -32.29 -76.12
C ALA A 782 14.72 -31.60 -75.24
N ILE A 783 15.20 -30.43 -74.80
CA ILE A 783 14.57 -29.36 -74.05
C ILE A 783 13.51 -28.60 -74.83
N PRO A 784 12.47 -28.13 -74.24
CA PRO A 784 12.04 -26.75 -74.47
C PRO A 784 12.20 -25.84 -73.22
N ARG A 785 12.67 -24.65 -73.47
CA ARG A 785 12.88 -23.57 -72.51
C ARG A 785 11.57 -23.02 -71.98
N PRO A 786 11.51 -22.64 -70.72
CA PRO A 786 10.35 -21.98 -70.13
C PRO A 786 10.42 -20.45 -70.23
N VAL A 787 9.25 -19.91 -70.23
CA VAL A 787 8.87 -18.50 -70.20
C VAL A 787 9.37 -17.83 -68.92
N ALA A 788 9.80 -16.58 -69.05
CA ALA A 788 10.32 -15.72 -67.97
C ALA A 788 9.35 -15.56 -66.82
N ARG A 789 9.89 -15.70 -65.58
CA ARG A 789 9.30 -15.24 -64.37
C ARG A 789 9.90 -13.88 -64.00
N PRO A 790 9.15 -13.00 -63.38
CA PRO A 790 9.67 -11.71 -62.92
C PRO A 790 10.65 -11.88 -61.75
N GLU A 791 11.66 -11.04 -61.72
CA GLU A 791 12.70 -10.97 -60.70
C GLU A 791 12.09 -10.70 -59.32
N PRO A 792 12.57 -11.36 -58.24
CA PRO A 792 12.27 -10.96 -56.90
C PRO A 792 13.24 -9.84 -56.47
N ALA A 793 12.69 -8.83 -55.85
CA ALA A 793 13.38 -7.74 -55.22
C ALA A 793 14.42 -8.24 -54.17
N SER A 794 15.51 -7.50 -54.06
CA SER A 794 16.60 -7.73 -53.14
C SER A 794 16.16 -7.94 -51.70
N PRO A 795 16.69 -8.94 -50.97
CA PRO A 795 16.35 -9.18 -49.59
C PRO A 795 17.13 -8.18 -48.68
N SER A 796 16.42 -7.21 -48.17
CA SER A 796 16.90 -6.34 -47.13
C SER A 796 17.09 -7.10 -45.78
N ALA A 797 17.88 -6.56 -44.88
CA ALA A 797 18.27 -7.07 -43.54
C ALA A 797 17.11 -7.51 -42.61
N SER A 798 15.86 -7.30 -43.03
CA SER A 798 14.63 -7.69 -42.31
C SER A 798 14.29 -9.19 -42.32
N VAL A 799 15.08 -10.03 -42.99
CA VAL A 799 14.84 -11.49 -43.14
C VAL A 799 15.52 -12.31 -42.01
N LEU A 800 16.49 -11.73 -41.30
CA LEU A 800 17.21 -12.39 -40.20
C LEU A 800 16.51 -12.15 -38.86
N SER A 801 16.46 -13.17 -38.01
CA SER A 801 16.08 -12.96 -36.61
C SER A 801 17.18 -12.18 -35.87
N GLU A 802 16.85 -11.52 -34.76
CA GLU A 802 17.80 -10.73 -33.96
C GLU A 802 19.04 -11.53 -33.52
N ALA A 803 18.86 -12.81 -33.18
CA ALA A 803 19.96 -13.70 -32.85
C ALA A 803 20.82 -14.08 -34.07
N GLU A 804 20.21 -14.29 -35.24
CA GLU A 804 20.90 -14.56 -36.50
C GLU A 804 21.67 -13.32 -36.99
N LEU A 805 21.09 -12.13 -36.80
CA LEU A 805 21.73 -10.85 -37.15
C LEU A 805 22.98 -10.61 -36.29
N ARG A 806 22.92 -10.75 -34.98
CA ARG A 806 24.05 -10.62 -34.09
C ARG A 806 25.22 -11.57 -34.39
N VAL A 807 24.86 -12.84 -34.73
CA VAL A 807 25.88 -13.81 -35.11
C VAL A 807 26.49 -13.45 -36.48
N ALA A 808 25.69 -12.94 -37.43
CA ALA A 808 26.17 -12.49 -38.73
C ALA A 808 27.08 -11.27 -38.63
N GLU A 809 26.74 -10.27 -37.84
CA GLU A 809 27.57 -9.07 -37.57
C GLU A 809 28.93 -9.44 -37.03
N LEU A 810 28.99 -10.26 -35.97
CA LEU A 810 30.28 -10.73 -35.41
C LEU A 810 31.09 -11.59 -36.38
N ALA A 811 30.39 -12.31 -37.27
CA ALA A 811 31.05 -13.08 -38.31
C ALA A 811 31.64 -12.15 -39.39
N VAL A 812 30.99 -11.07 -39.78
CA VAL A 812 31.47 -10.04 -40.70
C VAL A 812 32.68 -9.29 -40.08
N GLU A 813 32.67 -9.01 -38.77
CA GLU A 813 33.79 -8.46 -38.04
C GLU A 813 35.06 -9.37 -38.04
N GLY A 814 34.97 -10.57 -38.61
CA GLY A 814 36.11 -11.49 -38.70
C GLY A 814 36.34 -12.39 -37.49
N ARG A 815 35.42 -12.41 -36.51
CA ARG A 815 35.60 -13.23 -35.31
C ARG A 815 35.38 -14.72 -35.60
N THR A 816 36.21 -15.58 -35.07
CA THR A 816 36.05 -17.04 -35.17
C THR A 816 34.81 -17.52 -34.48
N ASN A 817 34.23 -18.66 -34.88
CA ASN A 817 33.05 -19.28 -34.28
C ASN A 817 33.22 -19.44 -32.76
N ARG A 818 34.43 -19.69 -32.28
CA ARG A 818 34.77 -19.82 -30.86
C ARG A 818 34.65 -18.46 -30.15
N GLN A 819 35.17 -17.39 -30.74
CA GLN A 819 35.06 -16.03 -30.22
C GLN A 819 33.62 -15.52 -30.21
N ILE A 820 32.83 -15.83 -31.24
CA ILE A 820 31.41 -15.53 -31.33
C ILE A 820 30.65 -16.26 -30.21
N ALA A 821 30.97 -17.56 -30.03
CA ALA A 821 30.37 -18.37 -28.96
C ALA A 821 30.66 -17.81 -27.57
N GLU A 822 31.90 -17.37 -27.32
CA GLU A 822 32.32 -16.73 -26.06
C GLU A 822 31.65 -15.36 -25.86
N THR A 823 31.56 -14.54 -26.93
CA THR A 823 30.92 -13.20 -26.87
C THR A 823 29.43 -13.26 -26.61
N LEU A 824 28.74 -14.22 -27.22
CA LEU A 824 27.29 -14.38 -27.11
C LEU A 824 26.86 -15.37 -26.03
N TYR A 825 27.78 -15.95 -25.29
CA TYR A 825 27.53 -16.97 -24.25
C TYR A 825 26.72 -18.17 -24.76
N ILE A 826 27.02 -18.64 -25.99
CA ILE A 826 26.41 -19.80 -26.63
C ILE A 826 27.45 -20.85 -27.01
N THR A 827 27.05 -22.03 -27.43
CA THR A 827 27.98 -23.05 -27.84
C THR A 827 28.46 -22.80 -29.29
N VAL A 828 29.68 -23.28 -29.62
CA VAL A 828 30.22 -23.20 -30.98
C VAL A 828 29.29 -23.87 -32.00
N SER A 829 28.66 -24.98 -31.62
CA SER A 829 27.65 -25.67 -32.45
C SER A 829 26.41 -24.82 -32.72
N THR A 830 26.02 -24.00 -31.73
CA THR A 830 24.88 -23.05 -31.88
C THR A 830 25.24 -21.93 -32.88
N VAL A 831 26.47 -21.42 -32.81
CA VAL A 831 26.97 -20.42 -33.76
C VAL A 831 26.97 -20.98 -35.19
N GLU A 832 27.41 -22.22 -35.37
CA GLU A 832 27.43 -22.90 -36.70
C GLU A 832 26.01 -23.10 -37.24
N GLN A 833 25.08 -23.43 -36.38
CA GLN A 833 23.65 -23.53 -36.77
C GLN A 833 23.07 -22.17 -37.17
N HIS A 834 23.37 -21.10 -36.44
CA HIS A 834 22.92 -19.75 -36.82
C HIS A 834 23.55 -19.33 -38.15
N LEU A 835 24.87 -19.48 -38.32
CA LEU A 835 25.55 -19.15 -39.57
C LEU A 835 25.01 -19.95 -40.76
N THR A 836 24.71 -21.23 -40.60
CA THR A 836 24.12 -22.06 -41.65
C THR A 836 22.72 -21.52 -42.03
N ARG A 837 21.93 -21.06 -41.06
CA ARG A 837 20.62 -20.45 -41.34
C ARG A 837 20.77 -19.09 -42.02
N VAL A 838 21.70 -18.27 -41.58
CA VAL A 838 22.04 -16.97 -42.14
C VAL A 838 22.43 -17.13 -43.62
N TYR A 839 23.38 -18.04 -43.91
CA TYR A 839 23.83 -18.31 -45.31
C TYR A 839 22.68 -18.75 -46.17
N ARG A 840 21.78 -19.62 -45.67
CA ARG A 840 20.63 -20.07 -46.39
C ARG A 840 19.60 -18.95 -46.62
N LYS A 841 19.38 -18.10 -45.65
CA LYS A 841 18.39 -16.99 -45.72
C LYS A 841 18.85 -15.87 -46.63
N LEU A 842 20.14 -15.56 -46.62
CA LEU A 842 20.79 -14.54 -47.46
C LEU A 842 21.22 -15.09 -48.83
N GLY A 843 21.16 -16.40 -49.05
CA GLY A 843 21.55 -17.02 -50.32
C GLY A 843 23.09 -17.02 -50.57
N VAL A 844 23.90 -16.78 -49.53
CA VAL A 844 25.35 -16.69 -49.62
C VAL A 844 26.04 -18.04 -49.42
N ALA A 845 27.11 -18.30 -50.17
CA ALA A 845 27.80 -19.60 -50.18
C ALA A 845 28.69 -19.86 -48.95
N GLY A 846 28.95 -18.82 -48.12
CA GLY A 846 29.74 -18.96 -46.93
C GLY A 846 30.18 -17.62 -46.36
N ARG A 847 31.05 -17.66 -45.32
CA ARG A 847 31.48 -16.51 -44.52
C ARG A 847 32.09 -15.37 -45.35
N ALA A 848 32.92 -15.69 -46.34
CA ALA A 848 33.55 -14.67 -47.20
C ALA A 848 32.54 -13.89 -48.04
N ALA A 849 31.47 -14.54 -48.46
CA ALA A 849 30.38 -13.91 -49.22
C ALA A 849 29.42 -13.09 -48.32
N LEU A 850 29.35 -13.43 -47.03
CA LEU A 850 28.53 -12.69 -46.03
C LEU A 850 29.03 -11.24 -45.82
N ALA A 851 30.34 -11.04 -45.83
CA ALA A 851 30.98 -9.71 -45.67
C ALA A 851 30.63 -8.76 -46.84
N GLY A 852 30.49 -9.30 -48.07
CA GLY A 852 30.06 -8.53 -49.24
C GLY A 852 28.61 -8.06 -49.15
N GLU A 853 27.70 -8.91 -48.70
CA GLU A 853 26.27 -8.62 -48.57
C GLU A 853 25.96 -7.55 -47.50
N PHE A 854 26.72 -7.56 -46.41
CA PHE A 854 26.60 -6.53 -45.36
C PHE A 854 27.24 -5.18 -45.74
N ALA A 855 28.32 -5.18 -46.57
CA ALA A 855 28.90 -3.95 -47.08
C ALA A 855 28.04 -3.21 -48.09
N GLU A 856 27.24 -3.94 -48.90
CA GLU A 856 26.26 -3.35 -49.83
C GLU A 856 25.04 -2.76 -49.11
N ALA A 857 24.66 -3.29 -47.90
CA ALA A 857 23.55 -2.79 -47.12
C ALA A 857 23.87 -1.47 -46.40
N GLU A 858 25.14 -1.18 -46.01
CA GLU A 858 25.56 0.08 -45.38
C GLU A 858 25.86 1.22 -46.38
N GLY A 859 26.08 0.90 -47.65
CA GLY A 859 26.39 1.90 -48.71
C GLY A 859 25.14 2.54 -49.36
N GLY A 860 23.95 2.22 -48.91
CA GLY A 860 22.65 2.62 -49.47
C GLY A 860 21.79 3.51 -48.59
N GLN A 861 22.39 4.22 -47.60
CA GLN A 861 21.68 5.27 -46.85
C GLN A 861 22.22 6.64 -47.21
#